data_c1a4d6cc328b1f74a44add8ad1780d02
#
_entry.id   c1a4d6cc328b1f74a44add8ad1780d02
#
_cell.length_a   1.000
_cell.length_b   1.000
_cell.length_c   1.000
_cell.angle_alpha   90.00
_cell.angle_beta   90.00
_cell.angle_gamma   90.00
#
_symmetry.space_group_name_H-M   'P 1'
#
loop_
_entity.id
_entity.type
_entity.pdbx_description
1 polymer ?
#
loop_
_entity_poly.entity_id
_entity_poly.type
_entity_poly.pdbx_seq_one_letter_code
_entity_poly.pdbx_strand_id
1 'polypeptide(L)'
;MTEAPQNGIRGLKHWRYDLLAGLQVSLVSLPLSLGIAIASGAPAITGLISAIIAGLIFPFLGGAYVTISGPAAGLAPALLSGMLLLGGGDLAAGYPLLLVAICLTGLLQILLAFLKMGRYAIFLPVTVVEAMLAAIGLIIIIKQIPALMGAIMPAAKSMLVSISKLPQAVMQIEWSVFFIGAVSLFLIFYLNKTRHEWMRKVPPPLFVTLLGIVLGYLLNLDPKYLITMPDNILEGGITLPAFGEVFSRMELWWGVLIVVITLTLIDAVESLATIKAVDRIDPFQRKSDPNVTLRAMGISNSLSSIFGGLTIIPGGIKSRANIDAGGRTLWANFYNAVFLLIFLFLATDVIALVPLAAIAAILIYVGWKLCEYKVFTKTYAIGRDQLIIFVFTVLAILGTDLLSGILMGIASEIVMLLYLLAPSFRFVLTGRLTFVKSWSLLWGNLKSLFTTPIINIKEMDRAGIPHYEITLSSVVCFNLLHLDKLLANLPQQVGVTLIVNESGRILDHTAMEYLHQFEEECVRDKRVFELHGLENFFQFTGHSLAARMQDAILIKEMNRLSEREEMMSALATRHALTFQSDSTSTLNKNGFVYLRKGADKQENNIMRGNYHGCDVRIFDYSHTAAPDYYSKYWHTLITLRCPEKLRASMPGFVIAPGHYLARYLVDFSEVELKGNGDFAETYRVYGDEGTDPLPHIPPRLIEFLIQNKGFYIEVRNGVILAFRPDQELANPQEISVLFDLADIFKES
;
A
#
# COMPACT_ATOMS: atom_id res chain seq x y z
N MET A 1 -15.83 -13.58 21.33
CA MET A 1 -15.50 -12.79 20.11
C MET A 1 -16.79 -12.52 19.36
N THR A 2 -17.18 -11.26 19.19
CA THR A 2 -18.34 -10.90 18.36
C THR A 2 -17.99 -11.25 16.91
N GLU A 3 -18.81 -12.10 16.28
CA GLU A 3 -18.63 -12.45 14.84
C GLU A 3 -18.42 -11.19 13.98
N ALA A 4 -17.45 -11.22 13.07
CA ALA A 4 -17.20 -10.12 12.17
C ALA A 4 -18.46 -9.85 11.31
N PRO A 5 -18.84 -8.57 11.09
CA PRO A 5 -20.01 -8.21 10.29
C PRO A 5 -19.94 -8.82 8.89
N GLN A 6 -20.99 -9.52 8.47
CA GLN A 6 -21.09 -10.13 7.16
C GLN A 6 -21.94 -9.27 6.23
N ASN A 7 -21.75 -9.38 4.91
CA ASN A 7 -22.58 -8.74 3.89
C ASN A 7 -23.92 -9.49 3.66
N GLY A 8 -24.67 -9.01 2.70
CA GLY A 8 -25.98 -9.55 2.33
C GLY A 8 -27.03 -9.29 3.42
N ILE A 9 -28.06 -10.15 3.52
CA ILE A 9 -29.19 -9.97 4.47
C ILE A 9 -28.70 -9.92 5.91
N ARG A 10 -27.63 -10.66 6.26
CA ARG A 10 -27.05 -10.62 7.59
C ARG A 10 -26.45 -9.27 7.97
N GLY A 11 -25.97 -8.51 6.98
CA GLY A 11 -25.43 -7.15 7.16
C GLY A 11 -26.48 -6.14 7.64
N LEU A 12 -27.76 -6.33 7.34
CA LEU A 12 -28.84 -5.46 7.78
C LEU A 12 -28.93 -5.32 9.33
N LYS A 13 -28.39 -6.26 10.08
CA LYS A 13 -28.29 -6.12 11.56
C LYS A 13 -27.46 -4.88 11.98
N HIS A 14 -26.60 -4.37 11.10
CA HIS A 14 -25.75 -3.21 11.34
C HIS A 14 -26.30 -1.89 10.74
N TRP A 15 -27.58 -1.86 10.31
CA TRP A 15 -28.18 -0.75 9.59
C TRP A 15 -27.97 0.63 10.23
N ARG A 16 -27.98 0.73 11.57
CA ARG A 16 -27.78 2.03 12.27
C ARG A 16 -26.40 2.62 12.01
N TYR A 17 -25.36 1.79 11.99
CA TYR A 17 -24.00 2.21 11.69
C TYR A 17 -23.84 2.55 10.22
N ASP A 18 -24.37 1.68 9.35
CA ASP A 18 -24.26 1.84 7.91
C ASP A 18 -25.11 3.00 7.37
N LEU A 19 -26.27 3.31 7.99
CA LEU A 19 -27.10 4.46 7.64
C LEU A 19 -26.37 5.78 7.93
N LEU A 20 -25.81 5.94 9.14
CA LEU A 20 -25.08 7.15 9.51
C LEU A 20 -23.80 7.32 8.67
N ALA A 21 -23.09 6.24 8.44
CA ALA A 21 -21.91 6.24 7.57
C ALA A 21 -22.31 6.56 6.12
N GLY A 22 -23.38 5.98 5.60
CA GLY A 22 -23.92 6.27 4.26
C GLY A 22 -24.30 7.73 4.08
N LEU A 23 -24.92 8.37 5.09
CA LEU A 23 -25.21 9.80 5.07
C LEU A 23 -23.92 10.63 5.01
N GLN A 24 -22.93 10.36 5.86
CA GLN A 24 -21.68 11.10 5.85
C GLN A 24 -20.91 10.90 4.53
N VAL A 25 -20.92 9.70 4.00
CA VAL A 25 -20.27 9.38 2.72
C VAL A 25 -20.99 10.07 1.56
N SER A 26 -22.31 10.18 1.55
CA SER A 26 -23.05 10.84 0.47
C SER A 26 -22.68 12.32 0.34
N LEU A 27 -22.39 13.00 1.45
CA LEU A 27 -21.92 14.38 1.46
C LEU A 27 -20.51 14.56 0.86
N VAL A 28 -19.66 13.50 0.90
CA VAL A 28 -18.37 13.46 0.19
C VAL A 28 -18.58 13.05 -1.26
N SER A 29 -19.44 12.05 -1.48
CA SER A 29 -19.66 11.41 -2.77
C SER A 29 -20.30 12.34 -3.78
N LEU A 30 -21.20 13.24 -3.32
CA LEU A 30 -21.90 14.20 -4.17
C LEU A 30 -20.92 15.09 -4.97
N PRO A 31 -20.12 15.98 -4.37
CA PRO A 31 -19.25 16.87 -5.12
C PRO A 31 -18.15 16.10 -5.88
N LEU A 32 -17.67 14.99 -5.31
CA LEU A 32 -16.63 14.18 -5.96
C LEU A 32 -17.17 13.50 -7.22
N SER A 33 -18.39 12.97 -7.20
CA SER A 33 -18.98 12.28 -8.37
C SER A 33 -19.30 13.25 -9.49
N LEU A 34 -19.84 14.46 -9.15
CA LEU A 34 -20.04 15.54 -10.10
C LEU A 34 -18.71 15.96 -10.76
N GLY A 35 -17.69 16.17 -9.92
CA GLY A 35 -16.38 16.58 -10.41
C GLY A 35 -15.73 15.57 -11.32
N ILE A 36 -15.83 14.27 -11.01
CA ILE A 36 -15.29 13.19 -11.87
C ILE A 36 -15.99 13.18 -13.23
N ALA A 37 -17.31 13.33 -13.27
CA ALA A 37 -18.05 13.41 -14.54
C ALA A 37 -17.57 14.60 -15.40
N ILE A 38 -17.47 15.78 -14.81
CA ILE A 38 -16.97 16.97 -15.48
C ILE A 38 -15.53 16.78 -15.97
N ALA A 39 -14.65 16.21 -15.12
CA ALA A 39 -13.27 15.91 -15.49
C ALA A 39 -13.16 14.88 -16.61
N SER A 40 -14.15 13.99 -16.74
CA SER A 40 -14.27 13.02 -17.82
C SER A 40 -14.83 13.64 -19.12
N GLY A 41 -15.25 14.91 -19.12
CA GLY A 41 -15.94 15.54 -20.25
C GLY A 41 -17.41 15.15 -20.40
N ALA A 42 -17.97 14.44 -19.41
CA ALA A 42 -19.36 14.02 -19.42
C ALA A 42 -20.26 15.01 -18.64
N PRO A 43 -21.58 15.01 -18.86
CA PRO A 43 -22.51 15.80 -18.07
C PRO A 43 -22.40 15.49 -16.57
N ALA A 44 -22.43 16.51 -15.71
CA ALA A 44 -22.21 16.36 -14.24
C ALA A 44 -23.10 15.27 -13.60
N ILE A 45 -24.38 15.21 -14.01
CA ILE A 45 -25.37 14.23 -13.51
C ILE A 45 -24.94 12.78 -13.67
N THR A 46 -24.17 12.46 -14.71
CA THR A 46 -23.75 11.08 -15.03
C THR A 46 -22.89 10.45 -13.93
N GLY A 47 -22.11 11.26 -13.22
CA GLY A 47 -21.35 10.83 -12.05
C GLY A 47 -22.23 10.46 -10.87
N LEU A 48 -23.35 11.16 -10.67
CA LEU A 48 -24.32 10.81 -9.62
C LEU A 48 -25.07 9.53 -9.99
N ILE A 49 -25.49 9.39 -11.26
CA ILE A 49 -26.13 8.17 -11.76
C ILE A 49 -25.23 6.95 -11.49
N SER A 50 -23.94 7.05 -11.82
CA SER A 50 -22.99 5.97 -11.56
C SER A 50 -22.88 5.63 -10.07
N ALA A 51 -22.78 6.65 -9.20
CA ALA A 51 -22.67 6.45 -7.76
C ALA A 51 -23.94 5.83 -7.16
N ILE A 52 -25.12 6.22 -7.66
CA ILE A 52 -26.41 5.68 -7.24
C ILE A 52 -26.52 4.20 -7.67
N ILE A 53 -26.26 3.88 -8.93
CA ILE A 53 -26.33 2.51 -9.46
C ILE A 53 -25.32 1.61 -8.71
N ALA A 54 -24.08 2.08 -8.51
CA ALA A 54 -23.09 1.36 -7.73
C ALA A 54 -23.61 0.99 -6.34
N GLY A 55 -24.13 1.98 -5.61
CA GLY A 55 -24.62 1.77 -4.26
C GLY A 55 -25.84 0.87 -4.17
N LEU A 56 -26.72 0.89 -5.15
CA LEU A 56 -27.88 0.01 -5.21
C LEU A 56 -27.51 -1.45 -5.51
N ILE A 57 -26.44 -1.71 -6.26
CA ILE A 57 -26.11 -3.04 -6.77
C ILE A 57 -25.10 -3.80 -5.88
N PHE A 58 -24.00 -3.13 -5.47
CA PHE A 58 -22.91 -3.78 -4.75
C PHE A 58 -23.33 -4.52 -3.47
N PRO A 59 -24.25 -4.01 -2.62
CA PRO A 59 -24.65 -4.70 -1.41
C PRO A 59 -25.21 -6.10 -1.62
N PHE A 60 -25.81 -6.34 -2.79
CA PHE A 60 -26.40 -7.63 -3.15
C PHE A 60 -25.41 -8.58 -3.80
N LEU A 61 -24.37 -8.05 -4.44
CA LEU A 61 -23.38 -8.85 -5.16
C LEU A 61 -22.17 -9.22 -4.32
N GLY A 62 -21.81 -8.41 -3.33
CA GLY A 62 -20.70 -8.66 -2.41
C GLY A 62 -19.32 -8.39 -3.02
N GLY A 63 -18.34 -9.15 -2.58
CA GLY A 63 -16.94 -9.08 -3.05
C GLY A 63 -16.01 -8.31 -2.14
N ALA A 64 -16.44 -7.18 -1.60
CA ALA A 64 -15.76 -6.37 -0.60
C ALA A 64 -16.68 -6.13 0.60
N TYR A 65 -16.22 -5.44 1.66
CA TYR A 65 -17.02 -5.29 2.89
C TYR A 65 -17.41 -3.85 3.22
N VAL A 66 -16.45 -2.96 3.23
CA VAL A 66 -16.68 -1.54 3.63
C VAL A 66 -16.36 -0.56 2.50
N THR A 67 -16.25 -1.06 1.28
CA THR A 67 -16.00 -0.24 0.10
C THR A 67 -17.23 0.55 -0.30
N ILE A 68 -17.01 1.78 -0.72
CA ILE A 68 -18.00 2.62 -1.38
C ILE A 68 -17.63 2.71 -2.85
N SER A 69 -18.54 2.29 -3.70
CA SER A 69 -18.34 2.25 -5.15
C SER A 69 -18.96 3.48 -5.84
N GLY A 70 -18.46 3.82 -7.00
CA GLY A 70 -18.95 4.95 -7.78
C GLY A 70 -17.97 5.31 -8.89
N PRO A 71 -18.13 6.48 -9.57
CA PRO A 71 -17.23 6.88 -10.63
C PRO A 71 -15.81 7.10 -10.08
N ALA A 72 -14.83 6.77 -10.89
CA ALA A 72 -13.41 6.81 -10.54
C ALA A 72 -12.70 8.01 -11.12
N ALA A 73 -12.00 8.75 -10.27
CA ALA A 73 -11.16 9.87 -10.72
C ALA A 73 -10.03 9.41 -11.65
N GLY A 74 -9.48 8.21 -11.40
CA GLY A 74 -8.42 7.61 -12.20
C GLY A 74 -8.80 7.30 -13.64
N LEU A 75 -10.08 7.02 -13.89
CA LEU A 75 -10.61 6.72 -15.22
C LEU A 75 -10.99 7.96 -16.02
N ALA A 76 -11.13 9.13 -15.40
CA ALA A 76 -11.55 10.35 -16.09
C ALA A 76 -10.73 10.67 -17.34
N PRO A 77 -9.39 10.57 -17.36
CA PRO A 77 -8.61 10.78 -18.57
C PRO A 77 -8.88 9.75 -19.67
N ALA A 78 -9.09 8.47 -19.31
CA ALA A 78 -9.37 7.41 -20.27
C ALA A 78 -10.76 7.55 -20.88
N LEU A 79 -11.76 7.92 -20.07
CA LEU A 79 -13.13 8.20 -20.53
C LEU A 79 -13.14 9.40 -21.49
N LEU A 80 -12.46 10.48 -21.15
CA LEU A 80 -12.34 11.65 -22.02
C LEU A 80 -11.67 11.30 -23.35
N SER A 81 -10.55 10.56 -23.31
CA SER A 81 -9.87 10.11 -24.53
C SER A 81 -10.73 9.19 -25.37
N GLY A 82 -11.49 8.29 -24.72
CA GLY A 82 -12.44 7.40 -25.37
C GLY A 82 -13.56 8.17 -26.09
N MET A 83 -14.14 9.19 -25.44
CA MET A 83 -15.14 10.05 -26.07
C MET A 83 -14.60 10.76 -27.31
N LEU A 84 -13.42 11.38 -27.18
CA LEU A 84 -12.79 12.10 -28.30
C LEU A 84 -12.43 11.16 -29.46
N LEU A 85 -11.97 9.94 -29.14
CA LEU A 85 -11.64 8.94 -30.16
C LEU A 85 -12.89 8.47 -30.91
N LEU A 86 -13.97 8.13 -30.18
CA LEU A 86 -15.19 7.59 -30.78
C LEU A 86 -16.03 8.68 -31.45
N GLY A 87 -16.04 9.89 -30.91
CA GLY A 87 -16.79 11.04 -31.47
C GLY A 87 -16.04 11.85 -32.54
N GLY A 88 -14.84 11.40 -32.97
CA GLY A 88 -14.07 12.13 -33.97
C GLY A 88 -13.62 13.55 -33.52
N GLY A 89 -13.47 13.74 -32.22
CA GLY A 89 -13.11 15.03 -31.59
C GLY A 89 -14.30 15.76 -30.94
N ASP A 90 -15.52 15.30 -31.14
CA ASP A 90 -16.75 15.85 -30.52
C ASP A 90 -17.13 15.03 -29.29
N LEU A 91 -17.20 15.67 -28.12
CA LEU A 91 -17.57 15.03 -26.85
C LEU A 91 -19.06 14.64 -26.82
N ALA A 92 -19.93 15.47 -27.39
CA ALA A 92 -21.37 15.22 -27.38
C ALA A 92 -21.72 14.01 -28.25
N ALA A 93 -21.11 13.88 -29.43
CA ALA A 93 -21.26 12.73 -30.29
C ALA A 93 -20.57 11.48 -29.73
N GLY A 94 -19.42 11.65 -29.05
CA GLY A 94 -18.65 10.55 -28.50
C GLY A 94 -19.25 9.92 -27.24
N TYR A 95 -20.04 10.67 -26.47
CA TYR A 95 -20.56 10.18 -25.21
C TYR A 95 -21.53 8.98 -25.34
N PRO A 96 -22.55 8.97 -26.22
CA PRO A 96 -23.41 7.80 -26.42
C PRO A 96 -22.65 6.56 -26.92
N LEU A 97 -21.57 6.79 -27.72
CA LEU A 97 -20.70 5.71 -28.21
C LEU A 97 -19.82 5.14 -27.08
N LEU A 98 -19.32 6.02 -26.21
CA LEU A 98 -18.59 5.60 -25.03
C LEU A 98 -19.44 4.74 -24.08
N LEU A 99 -20.71 5.06 -23.92
CA LEU A 99 -21.64 4.26 -23.10
C LEU A 99 -21.74 2.79 -23.61
N VAL A 100 -21.71 2.59 -24.92
CA VAL A 100 -21.63 1.24 -25.51
C VAL A 100 -20.31 0.55 -25.10
N ALA A 101 -19.20 1.28 -25.19
CA ALA A 101 -17.90 0.73 -24.78
C ALA A 101 -17.89 0.38 -23.26
N ILE A 102 -18.48 1.21 -22.38
CA ILE A 102 -18.62 0.92 -20.94
C ILE A 102 -19.47 -0.33 -20.72
N CYS A 103 -20.59 -0.49 -21.46
CA CYS A 103 -21.42 -1.70 -21.39
C CYS A 103 -20.60 -2.95 -21.74
N LEU A 104 -19.88 -2.91 -22.85
CA LEU A 104 -19.03 -4.02 -23.30
C LEU A 104 -17.88 -4.28 -22.32
N THR A 105 -17.29 -3.24 -21.73
CA THR A 105 -16.30 -3.35 -20.62
C THR A 105 -16.91 -4.14 -19.46
N GLY A 106 -18.12 -3.79 -19.04
CA GLY A 106 -18.83 -4.51 -17.99
C GLY A 106 -19.05 -5.99 -18.31
N LEU A 107 -19.46 -6.30 -19.53
CA LEU A 107 -19.63 -7.69 -19.97
C LEU A 107 -18.29 -8.45 -20.00
N LEU A 108 -17.22 -7.81 -20.46
CA LEU A 108 -15.88 -8.39 -20.45
C LEU A 108 -15.40 -8.65 -19.02
N GLN A 109 -15.62 -7.73 -18.08
CA GLN A 109 -15.29 -7.91 -16.66
C GLN A 109 -16.05 -9.08 -16.04
N ILE A 110 -17.33 -9.26 -16.37
CA ILE A 110 -18.12 -10.43 -15.95
C ILE A 110 -17.48 -11.72 -16.48
N LEU A 111 -17.13 -11.76 -17.76
CA LEU A 111 -16.47 -12.90 -18.38
C LEU A 111 -15.12 -13.21 -17.67
N LEU A 112 -14.28 -12.20 -17.45
CA LEU A 112 -12.99 -12.32 -16.76
C LEU A 112 -13.17 -12.82 -15.32
N ALA A 113 -14.22 -12.38 -14.63
CA ALA A 113 -14.54 -12.85 -13.29
C ALA A 113 -14.92 -14.33 -13.26
N PHE A 114 -15.74 -14.81 -14.22
CA PHE A 114 -16.06 -16.23 -14.37
C PHE A 114 -14.83 -17.08 -14.70
N LEU A 115 -13.93 -16.56 -15.51
CA LEU A 115 -12.63 -17.20 -15.80
C LEU A 115 -11.64 -17.09 -14.62
N LYS A 116 -12.05 -16.51 -13.48
CA LYS A 116 -11.23 -16.29 -12.28
C LYS A 116 -9.95 -15.50 -12.56
N MET A 117 -10.03 -14.58 -13.52
CA MET A 117 -8.87 -13.78 -13.95
C MET A 117 -8.53 -12.61 -13.01
N GLY A 118 -9.34 -12.29 -12.01
CA GLY A 118 -9.01 -11.30 -11.00
C GLY A 118 -7.69 -11.57 -10.25
N ARG A 119 -7.24 -12.83 -10.21
CA ARG A 119 -5.94 -13.19 -9.64
C ARG A 119 -4.75 -12.76 -10.49
N TYR A 120 -4.95 -12.55 -11.79
CA TYR A 120 -3.85 -12.17 -12.70
C TYR A 120 -3.38 -10.73 -12.52
N ALA A 121 -4.11 -9.90 -11.77
CA ALA A 121 -3.63 -8.57 -11.38
C ALA A 121 -2.31 -8.61 -10.58
N ILE A 122 -1.93 -9.76 -10.04
CA ILE A 122 -0.64 -9.97 -9.37
C ILE A 122 0.56 -9.87 -10.33
N PHE A 123 0.35 -10.02 -11.64
CA PHE A 123 1.40 -9.84 -12.66
C PHE A 123 1.78 -8.37 -12.92
N LEU A 124 0.99 -7.43 -12.41
CA LEU A 124 1.31 -6.02 -12.57
C LEU A 124 2.35 -5.61 -11.52
N PRO A 125 3.53 -5.13 -11.96
CA PRO A 125 4.53 -4.66 -11.02
C PRO A 125 3.97 -3.52 -10.16
N VAL A 126 4.18 -3.60 -8.86
CA VAL A 126 3.66 -2.61 -7.91
C VAL A 126 4.11 -1.20 -8.27
N THR A 127 5.37 -1.05 -8.66
CA THR A 127 5.95 0.23 -9.08
C THR A 127 5.23 0.84 -10.29
N VAL A 128 4.84 0.01 -11.27
CA VAL A 128 4.08 0.47 -12.46
C VAL A 128 2.67 0.93 -12.06
N VAL A 129 2.02 0.22 -11.12
CA VAL A 129 0.70 0.60 -10.58
C VAL A 129 0.79 1.91 -9.79
N GLU A 130 1.79 2.06 -8.92
CA GLU A 130 2.01 3.32 -8.17
C GLU A 130 2.32 4.49 -9.13
N ALA A 131 3.12 4.25 -10.18
CA ALA A 131 3.42 5.24 -11.22
C ALA A 131 2.17 5.64 -12.03
N MET A 132 1.32 4.67 -12.35
CA MET A 132 0.02 4.91 -13.00
C MET A 132 -0.85 5.84 -12.15
N LEU A 133 -1.00 5.56 -10.86
CA LEU A 133 -1.79 6.40 -9.95
C LEU A 133 -1.21 7.81 -9.84
N ALA A 134 0.12 7.94 -9.76
CA ALA A 134 0.79 9.24 -9.73
C ALA A 134 0.59 10.02 -11.03
N ALA A 135 0.70 9.37 -12.19
CA ALA A 135 0.44 9.98 -13.50
C ALA A 135 -1.00 10.46 -13.63
N ILE A 136 -1.98 9.63 -13.19
CA ILE A 136 -3.39 10.02 -13.12
C ILE A 136 -3.57 11.26 -12.25
N GLY A 137 -2.93 11.30 -11.09
CA GLY A 137 -2.96 12.47 -10.20
C GLY A 137 -2.46 13.74 -10.88
N LEU A 138 -1.32 13.66 -11.58
CA LEU A 138 -0.75 14.77 -12.35
C LEU A 138 -1.69 15.21 -13.49
N ILE A 139 -2.27 14.27 -14.23
CA ILE A 139 -3.23 14.56 -15.31
C ILE A 139 -4.45 15.31 -14.78
N ILE A 140 -5.00 14.88 -13.64
CA ILE A 140 -6.14 15.55 -13.00
C ILE A 140 -5.75 16.98 -12.63
N ILE A 141 -4.61 17.19 -11.96
CA ILE A 141 -4.14 18.52 -11.57
C ILE A 141 -4.02 19.43 -12.80
N ILE A 142 -3.29 18.97 -13.84
CA ILE A 142 -3.04 19.75 -15.05
C ILE A 142 -4.34 20.17 -15.74
N LYS A 143 -5.33 19.25 -15.81
CA LYS A 143 -6.62 19.52 -16.45
C LYS A 143 -7.54 20.41 -15.61
N GLN A 144 -7.41 20.41 -14.28
CA GLN A 144 -8.25 21.20 -13.40
C GLN A 144 -7.71 22.62 -13.12
N ILE A 145 -6.44 22.89 -13.38
CA ILE A 145 -5.85 24.24 -13.25
C ILE A 145 -6.63 25.30 -14.04
N PRO A 146 -6.92 25.10 -15.34
CA PRO A 146 -7.72 26.09 -16.10
C PRO A 146 -9.13 26.30 -15.52
N ALA A 147 -9.82 25.22 -15.14
CA ALA A 147 -11.15 25.32 -14.52
C ALA A 147 -11.12 26.07 -13.19
N LEU A 148 -10.05 25.90 -12.40
CA LEU A 148 -9.81 26.66 -11.17
C LEU A 148 -9.68 28.16 -11.42
N MET A 149 -9.16 28.56 -12.59
CA MET A 149 -8.90 29.94 -13.01
C MET A 149 -10.03 30.55 -13.84
N GLY A 150 -11.06 29.78 -14.20
CA GLY A 150 -12.11 30.22 -15.11
C GLY A 150 -11.66 30.33 -16.56
N ALA A 151 -10.52 29.74 -16.91
CA ALA A 151 -9.94 29.80 -18.24
C ALA A 151 -10.33 28.57 -19.08
N ILE A 152 -10.38 28.74 -20.41
CA ILE A 152 -10.61 27.65 -21.37
C ILE A 152 -9.26 27.12 -21.83
N MET A 153 -9.05 25.81 -21.65
CA MET A 153 -7.83 25.16 -22.13
C MET A 153 -7.91 24.86 -23.64
N PRO A 154 -6.95 25.31 -24.45
CA PRO A 154 -6.91 24.94 -25.85
C PRO A 154 -6.71 23.44 -26.04
N ALA A 155 -7.41 22.85 -27.01
CA ALA A 155 -7.28 21.41 -27.30
C ALA A 155 -5.81 21.01 -27.57
N ALA A 156 -5.40 19.88 -26.98
CA ALA A 156 -4.04 19.36 -27.06
C ALA A 156 -4.04 17.86 -27.35
N LYS A 157 -3.12 17.42 -28.22
CA LYS A 157 -3.01 16.01 -28.64
C LYS A 157 -2.40 15.09 -27.56
N SER A 158 -1.62 15.64 -26.64
CA SER A 158 -1.03 14.91 -25.52
C SER A 158 -0.99 15.78 -24.27
N MET A 159 -0.78 15.14 -23.11
CA MET A 159 -0.73 15.86 -21.83
C MET A 159 0.50 16.76 -21.73
N LEU A 160 1.63 16.37 -22.31
CA LEU A 160 2.83 17.21 -22.37
C LEU A 160 2.58 18.50 -23.16
N VAL A 161 1.81 18.43 -24.26
CA VAL A 161 1.38 19.62 -25.02
C VAL A 161 0.38 20.45 -24.20
N SER A 162 -0.47 19.82 -23.39
CA SER A 162 -1.34 20.56 -22.47
C SER A 162 -0.56 21.40 -21.47
N ILE A 163 0.52 20.83 -20.89
CA ILE A 163 1.40 21.56 -19.96
C ILE A 163 2.02 22.80 -20.64
N SER A 164 2.49 22.68 -21.88
CA SER A 164 3.08 23.81 -22.60
C SER A 164 2.08 24.94 -22.90
N LYS A 165 0.78 24.64 -22.90
CA LYS A 165 -0.31 25.60 -23.09
C LYS A 165 -0.85 26.21 -21.78
N LEU A 166 -0.47 25.71 -20.61
CA LEU A 166 -0.90 26.28 -19.34
C LEU A 166 -0.61 27.79 -19.19
N PRO A 167 0.56 28.33 -19.63
CA PRO A 167 0.79 29.76 -19.54
C PRO A 167 -0.24 30.61 -20.32
N GLN A 168 -0.78 30.08 -21.43
CA GLN A 168 -1.84 30.74 -22.17
C GLN A 168 -3.18 30.79 -21.40
N ALA A 169 -3.49 29.71 -20.65
CA ALA A 169 -4.66 29.69 -19.78
C ALA A 169 -4.51 30.69 -18.60
N VAL A 170 -3.30 30.83 -18.07
CA VAL A 170 -3.00 31.83 -17.01
C VAL A 170 -3.25 33.26 -17.47
N MET A 171 -3.03 33.56 -18.76
CA MET A 171 -3.32 34.89 -19.34
C MET A 171 -4.84 35.18 -19.41
N GLN A 172 -5.70 34.17 -19.33
CA GLN A 172 -7.15 34.28 -19.44
C GLN A 172 -7.85 34.13 -18.06
N ILE A 173 -7.16 34.50 -16.98
CA ILE A 173 -7.70 34.35 -15.62
C ILE A 173 -8.93 35.24 -15.44
N GLU A 174 -10.04 34.61 -15.03
CA GLU A 174 -11.19 35.30 -14.47
C GLU A 174 -11.03 35.43 -12.94
N TRP A 175 -10.75 36.65 -12.47
CA TRP A 175 -10.35 36.88 -11.08
C TRP A 175 -11.38 36.43 -10.05
N SER A 176 -12.68 36.56 -10.35
CA SER A 176 -13.76 36.12 -9.47
C SER A 176 -13.74 34.59 -9.30
N VAL A 177 -13.57 33.86 -10.40
CA VAL A 177 -13.47 32.39 -10.43
C VAL A 177 -12.20 31.91 -9.72
N PHE A 178 -11.07 32.55 -10.04
CA PHE A 178 -9.78 32.23 -9.44
C PHE A 178 -9.79 32.43 -7.92
N PHE A 179 -10.40 33.51 -7.43
CA PHE A 179 -10.52 33.76 -5.99
C PHE A 179 -11.30 32.63 -5.30
N ILE A 180 -12.45 32.22 -5.86
CA ILE A 180 -13.22 31.07 -5.34
C ILE A 180 -12.37 29.81 -5.36
N GLY A 181 -11.69 29.54 -6.47
CA GLY A 181 -10.83 28.36 -6.63
C GLY A 181 -9.67 28.34 -5.63
N ALA A 182 -8.96 29.46 -5.48
CA ALA A 182 -7.81 29.57 -4.56
C ALA A 182 -8.23 29.41 -3.08
N VAL A 183 -9.33 30.08 -2.68
CA VAL A 183 -9.88 29.94 -1.32
C VAL A 183 -10.35 28.51 -1.06
N SER A 184 -11.03 27.88 -2.02
CA SER A 184 -11.48 26.51 -1.96
C SER A 184 -10.30 25.54 -1.83
N LEU A 185 -9.25 25.75 -2.62
CA LEU A 185 -8.03 24.94 -2.60
C LEU A 185 -7.28 25.08 -1.26
N PHE A 186 -7.13 26.31 -0.79
CA PHE A 186 -6.53 26.55 0.53
C PHE A 186 -7.33 25.85 1.64
N LEU A 187 -8.66 26.02 1.62
CA LEU A 187 -9.54 25.46 2.64
C LEU A 187 -9.47 23.92 2.66
N ILE A 188 -9.49 23.25 1.51
CA ILE A 188 -9.47 21.79 1.49
C ILE A 188 -8.15 21.24 2.05
N PHE A 189 -7.01 21.86 1.74
CA PHE A 189 -5.72 21.50 2.32
C PHE A 189 -5.67 21.77 3.83
N TYR A 190 -6.17 22.92 4.27
CA TYR A 190 -6.21 23.30 5.68
C TYR A 190 -7.07 22.36 6.51
N LEU A 191 -8.30 22.06 6.08
CA LEU A 191 -9.23 21.19 6.78
C LEU A 191 -8.71 19.76 6.90
N ASN A 192 -8.07 19.24 5.84
CA ASN A 192 -7.48 17.90 5.87
C ASN A 192 -6.20 17.79 6.73
N LYS A 193 -5.51 18.90 6.99
CA LYS A 193 -4.34 18.95 7.89
C LYS A 193 -4.75 19.14 9.35
N THR A 194 -5.86 19.80 9.60
CA THR A 194 -6.31 20.17 10.95
C THR A 194 -6.99 18.99 11.64
N ARG A 195 -6.62 18.73 12.91
CA ARG A 195 -7.11 17.57 13.69
C ARG A 195 -8.21 17.90 14.70
N HIS A 196 -8.94 19.00 14.55
CA HIS A 196 -10.02 19.37 15.49
C HIS A 196 -11.18 18.36 15.41
N GLU A 197 -11.66 17.88 16.57
CA GLU A 197 -12.66 16.80 16.67
C GLU A 197 -14.00 17.13 15.99
N TRP A 198 -14.46 18.38 16.07
CA TRP A 198 -15.70 18.78 15.42
C TRP A 198 -15.58 18.84 13.88
N MET A 199 -14.38 19.19 13.34
CA MET A 199 -14.12 19.19 11.90
C MET A 199 -14.05 17.77 11.31
N ARG A 200 -13.77 16.76 12.13
CA ARG A 200 -13.79 15.35 11.69
C ARG A 200 -15.19 14.82 11.43
N LYS A 201 -16.23 15.48 11.98
CA LYS A 201 -17.64 15.07 11.81
C LYS A 201 -18.24 15.52 10.49
N VAL A 202 -17.69 16.56 9.86
CA VAL A 202 -18.17 17.08 8.57
C VAL A 202 -17.08 16.96 7.52
N PRO A 203 -17.36 16.34 6.38
CA PRO A 203 -16.37 16.11 5.33
C PRO A 203 -15.84 17.41 4.72
N PRO A 204 -14.50 17.59 4.56
CA PRO A 204 -13.92 18.78 3.96
C PRO A 204 -14.48 19.17 2.59
N PRO A 205 -14.77 18.23 1.65
CA PRO A 205 -15.37 18.59 0.36
C PRO A 205 -16.72 19.29 0.48
N LEU A 206 -17.53 18.93 1.48
CA LEU A 206 -18.81 19.61 1.70
C LEU A 206 -18.62 21.09 2.11
N PHE A 207 -17.69 21.36 3.04
CA PHE A 207 -17.37 22.73 3.44
C PHE A 207 -16.90 23.58 2.25
N VAL A 208 -16.02 22.99 1.42
CA VAL A 208 -15.50 23.67 0.22
C VAL A 208 -16.62 23.96 -0.77
N THR A 209 -17.54 23.02 -0.98
CA THR A 209 -18.69 23.20 -1.88
C THR A 209 -19.63 24.29 -1.36
N LEU A 210 -20.01 24.24 -0.07
CA LEU A 210 -20.89 25.25 0.53
C LEU A 210 -20.25 26.65 0.52
N LEU A 211 -18.96 26.75 0.87
CA LEU A 211 -18.25 28.02 0.77
C LEU A 211 -18.19 28.51 -0.68
N GLY A 212 -17.97 27.62 -1.63
CA GLY A 212 -17.98 27.93 -3.06
C GLY A 212 -19.32 28.54 -3.49
N ILE A 213 -20.46 27.96 -3.08
CA ILE A 213 -21.80 28.49 -3.35
C ILE A 213 -21.97 29.89 -2.77
N VAL A 214 -21.60 30.08 -1.50
CA VAL A 214 -21.70 31.38 -0.83
C VAL A 214 -20.88 32.45 -1.54
N LEU A 215 -19.61 32.12 -1.88
CA LEU A 215 -18.75 33.06 -2.60
C LEU A 215 -19.24 33.30 -4.03
N GLY A 216 -19.75 32.30 -4.73
CA GLY A 216 -20.33 32.42 -6.07
C GLY A 216 -21.52 33.36 -6.08
N TYR A 217 -22.38 33.26 -5.06
CA TYR A 217 -23.51 34.18 -4.88
C TYR A 217 -23.07 35.62 -4.54
N LEU A 218 -22.12 35.79 -3.62
CA LEU A 218 -21.61 37.09 -3.21
C LEU A 218 -20.88 37.84 -4.34
N LEU A 219 -20.19 37.10 -5.21
CA LEU A 219 -19.44 37.64 -6.34
C LEU A 219 -20.28 37.72 -7.63
N ASN A 220 -21.58 37.42 -7.58
CA ASN A 220 -22.47 37.36 -8.74
C ASN A 220 -21.87 36.61 -9.92
N LEU A 221 -21.43 35.36 -9.68
CA LEU A 221 -20.72 34.54 -10.65
C LEU A 221 -21.61 34.28 -11.88
N ASP A 222 -21.04 34.42 -13.09
CA ASP A 222 -21.72 34.10 -14.34
C ASP A 222 -22.15 32.63 -14.37
N PRO A 223 -23.39 32.29 -14.75
CA PRO A 223 -23.91 30.89 -14.82
C PRO A 223 -23.02 29.92 -15.61
N LYS A 224 -22.24 30.40 -16.58
CA LYS A 224 -21.28 29.54 -17.33
C LYS A 224 -20.18 28.92 -16.46
N TYR A 225 -19.92 29.46 -15.26
CA TYR A 225 -18.93 28.94 -14.31
C TYR A 225 -19.57 28.08 -13.20
N LEU A 226 -20.87 27.82 -13.29
CA LEU A 226 -21.63 26.97 -12.39
C LEU A 226 -21.84 25.58 -13.01
N ILE A 227 -22.23 24.61 -12.19
CA ILE A 227 -22.59 23.28 -12.68
C ILE A 227 -23.88 23.35 -13.49
N THR A 228 -23.87 22.83 -14.70
CA THR A 228 -25.05 22.69 -15.54
C THR A 228 -25.81 21.43 -15.16
N MET A 229 -27.05 21.60 -14.69
CA MET A 229 -27.97 20.50 -14.39
C MET A 229 -29.16 20.60 -15.35
N PRO A 230 -29.72 19.45 -15.79
CA PRO A 230 -30.93 19.48 -16.63
C PRO A 230 -32.16 19.89 -15.79
N ASP A 231 -33.05 20.67 -16.37
CA ASP A 231 -34.29 21.11 -15.73
C ASP A 231 -35.21 19.93 -15.39
N ASN A 232 -35.22 18.90 -16.22
CA ASN A 232 -35.92 17.65 -15.97
C ASN A 232 -34.94 16.47 -16.10
N ILE A 233 -34.66 15.84 -14.97
CA ILE A 233 -33.69 14.72 -14.89
C ILE A 233 -34.15 13.52 -15.71
N LEU A 234 -35.47 13.26 -15.78
CA LEU A 234 -36.02 12.09 -16.46
C LEU A 234 -36.16 12.29 -17.97
N GLU A 235 -36.38 13.53 -18.43
CA GLU A 235 -36.61 13.80 -19.87
C GLU A 235 -35.35 14.24 -20.62
N GLY A 236 -34.38 14.89 -19.94
CA GLY A 236 -33.16 15.41 -20.60
C GLY A 236 -31.85 15.01 -19.92
N GLY A 237 -31.93 14.33 -18.76
CA GLY A 237 -30.76 14.00 -17.94
C GLY A 237 -30.11 12.66 -18.25
N ILE A 238 -30.79 11.76 -18.96
CA ILE A 238 -30.31 10.41 -19.24
C ILE A 238 -29.96 10.26 -20.72
N THR A 239 -28.68 10.11 -21.01
CA THR A 239 -28.20 9.76 -22.37
C THR A 239 -28.16 8.24 -22.49
N LEU A 240 -28.79 7.71 -23.54
CA LEU A 240 -28.80 6.27 -23.81
C LEU A 240 -27.59 5.85 -24.68
N PRO A 241 -27.09 4.61 -24.51
CA PRO A 241 -26.00 4.11 -25.34
C PRO A 241 -26.47 3.90 -26.80
N ALA A 242 -25.63 4.37 -27.74
CA ALA A 242 -25.94 4.32 -29.20
C ALA A 242 -25.55 2.96 -29.79
N PHE A 243 -26.15 1.85 -29.32
CA PHE A 243 -25.87 0.51 -29.85
C PHE A 243 -26.10 0.37 -31.34
N GLY A 244 -27.20 0.96 -31.86
CA GLY A 244 -27.53 0.90 -33.27
C GLY A 244 -26.44 1.53 -34.16
N GLU A 245 -25.88 2.66 -33.72
CA GLU A 245 -24.81 3.33 -34.45
C GLU A 245 -23.49 2.53 -34.43
N VAL A 246 -23.09 2.03 -33.27
CA VAL A 246 -21.87 1.21 -33.16
C VAL A 246 -21.94 -0.05 -33.99
N PHE A 247 -23.08 -0.75 -33.97
CA PHE A 247 -23.21 -2.00 -34.73
C PHE A 247 -23.40 -1.81 -36.23
N SER A 248 -23.90 -0.66 -36.66
CA SER A 248 -24.07 -0.35 -38.12
C SER A 248 -22.78 0.19 -38.75
N ARG A 249 -21.85 0.79 -37.97
CA ARG A 249 -20.63 1.43 -38.48
C ARG A 249 -19.38 0.62 -38.09
N MET A 250 -18.94 -0.25 -39.01
CA MET A 250 -17.73 -1.09 -38.77
C MET A 250 -16.47 -0.27 -38.46
N GLU A 251 -16.39 0.97 -38.91
CA GLU A 251 -15.26 1.90 -38.68
C GLU A 251 -15.05 2.17 -37.18
N LEU A 252 -16.12 2.13 -36.37
CA LEU A 252 -16.07 2.39 -34.93
C LEU A 252 -15.55 1.18 -34.14
N TRP A 253 -15.63 -0.03 -34.69
CA TRP A 253 -15.33 -1.26 -33.93
C TRP A 253 -13.91 -1.31 -33.35
N TRP A 254 -12.94 -0.86 -34.15
CA TRP A 254 -11.56 -0.83 -33.68
C TRP A 254 -11.39 0.16 -32.53
N GLY A 255 -11.98 1.36 -32.64
CA GLY A 255 -11.99 2.36 -31.58
C GLY A 255 -12.68 1.86 -30.32
N VAL A 256 -13.85 1.25 -30.46
CA VAL A 256 -14.59 0.65 -29.33
C VAL A 256 -13.78 -0.46 -28.66
N LEU A 257 -13.14 -1.35 -29.44
CA LEU A 257 -12.31 -2.42 -28.91
C LEU A 257 -11.15 -1.87 -28.07
N ILE A 258 -10.43 -0.84 -28.57
CA ILE A 258 -9.34 -0.17 -27.84
C ILE A 258 -9.87 0.39 -26.52
N VAL A 259 -10.98 1.12 -26.55
CA VAL A 259 -11.57 1.72 -25.35
C VAL A 259 -12.01 0.65 -24.35
N VAL A 260 -12.65 -0.43 -24.80
CA VAL A 260 -13.07 -1.56 -23.95
C VAL A 260 -11.88 -2.22 -23.25
N ILE A 261 -10.81 -2.51 -24.00
CA ILE A 261 -9.60 -3.11 -23.42
C ILE A 261 -8.96 -2.14 -22.42
N THR A 262 -8.84 -0.87 -22.79
CA THR A 262 -8.24 0.18 -21.94
C THR A 262 -9.01 0.31 -20.63
N LEU A 263 -10.34 0.49 -20.70
CA LEU A 263 -11.17 0.64 -19.51
C LEU A 263 -11.14 -0.65 -18.65
N THR A 264 -11.21 -1.82 -19.26
CA THR A 264 -11.17 -3.10 -18.54
C THR A 264 -9.87 -3.26 -17.74
N LEU A 265 -8.73 -2.94 -18.34
CA LEU A 265 -7.42 -3.04 -17.67
C LEU A 265 -7.30 -2.05 -16.52
N ILE A 266 -7.63 -0.78 -16.77
CA ILE A 266 -7.49 0.27 -15.76
C ILE A 266 -8.45 0.02 -14.60
N ASP A 267 -9.73 -0.26 -14.89
CA ASP A 267 -10.74 -0.60 -13.91
C ASP A 267 -10.31 -1.77 -13.03
N ALA A 268 -9.83 -2.86 -13.64
CA ALA A 268 -9.41 -4.04 -12.90
C ALA A 268 -8.24 -3.73 -11.98
N VAL A 269 -7.21 -3.03 -12.48
CA VAL A 269 -6.01 -2.68 -11.71
C VAL A 269 -6.35 -1.75 -10.55
N GLU A 270 -7.05 -0.64 -10.82
CA GLU A 270 -7.40 0.36 -9.80
C GLU A 270 -8.33 -0.24 -8.74
N SER A 271 -9.28 -1.06 -9.14
CA SER A 271 -10.20 -1.71 -8.22
C SER A 271 -9.53 -2.73 -7.31
N LEU A 272 -8.68 -3.59 -7.88
CA LEU A 272 -7.99 -4.62 -7.11
C LEU A 272 -6.95 -4.00 -6.16
N ALA A 273 -6.27 -2.95 -6.57
CA ALA A 273 -5.42 -2.17 -5.69
C ALA A 273 -6.23 -1.51 -4.56
N THR A 274 -7.39 -0.93 -4.89
CA THR A 274 -8.25 -0.26 -3.91
C THR A 274 -8.83 -1.24 -2.89
N ILE A 275 -9.37 -2.40 -3.30
CA ILE A 275 -9.94 -3.35 -2.34
C ILE A 275 -8.85 -3.89 -1.39
N LYS A 276 -7.64 -4.18 -1.89
CA LYS A 276 -6.50 -4.57 -1.03
C LYS A 276 -6.14 -3.47 -0.02
N ALA A 277 -6.10 -2.21 -0.46
CA ALA A 277 -5.82 -1.08 0.42
C ALA A 277 -6.92 -0.89 1.48
N VAL A 278 -8.19 -1.09 1.11
CA VAL A 278 -9.33 -1.00 2.04
C VAL A 278 -9.34 -2.15 3.03
N ASP A 279 -9.03 -3.38 2.59
CA ASP A 279 -8.95 -4.55 3.47
C ASP A 279 -7.90 -4.35 4.58
N ARG A 280 -6.78 -3.67 4.28
CA ARG A 280 -5.74 -3.35 5.29
C ARG A 280 -6.22 -2.42 6.40
N ILE A 281 -7.15 -1.53 6.08
CA ILE A 281 -7.70 -0.55 7.04
C ILE A 281 -9.07 -0.93 7.58
N ASP A 282 -9.64 -2.06 7.15
CA ASP A 282 -10.92 -2.57 7.66
C ASP A 282 -10.76 -2.92 9.15
N PRO A 283 -11.56 -2.30 10.06
CA PRO A 283 -11.48 -2.58 11.51
C PRO A 283 -11.72 -4.05 11.86
N PHE A 284 -12.40 -4.78 10.98
CA PHE A 284 -12.71 -6.21 11.16
C PHE A 284 -11.75 -7.12 10.39
N GLN A 285 -10.76 -6.54 9.67
CA GLN A 285 -9.70 -7.24 8.95
C GLN A 285 -10.21 -8.33 7.99
N ARG A 286 -11.34 -8.07 7.30
CA ARG A 286 -11.93 -9.01 6.35
C ARG A 286 -11.24 -8.92 5.00
N LYS A 287 -11.18 -10.03 4.28
CA LYS A 287 -10.56 -10.11 2.94
C LYS A 287 -11.63 -10.05 1.86
N SER A 288 -11.44 -9.17 0.90
CA SER A 288 -12.28 -9.05 -0.29
C SER A 288 -11.98 -10.16 -1.30
N ASP A 289 -13.01 -10.65 -1.99
CA ASP A 289 -12.82 -11.57 -3.11
C ASP A 289 -12.69 -10.78 -4.43
N PRO A 290 -11.51 -10.83 -5.09
CA PRO A 290 -11.26 -10.07 -6.30
C PRO A 290 -12.16 -10.47 -7.47
N ASN A 291 -12.55 -11.76 -7.62
CA ASN A 291 -13.39 -12.20 -8.71
C ASN A 291 -14.86 -11.82 -8.48
N VAL A 292 -15.35 -11.93 -7.23
CA VAL A 292 -16.69 -11.48 -6.88
C VAL A 292 -16.79 -9.95 -7.06
N THR A 293 -15.78 -9.21 -6.65
CA THR A 293 -15.71 -7.75 -6.85
C THR A 293 -15.72 -7.40 -8.34
N LEU A 294 -14.89 -8.07 -9.15
CA LEU A 294 -14.82 -7.83 -10.59
C LEU A 294 -16.18 -8.13 -11.28
N ARG A 295 -16.88 -9.19 -10.85
CA ARG A 295 -18.24 -9.50 -11.33
C ARG A 295 -19.24 -8.42 -10.92
N ALA A 296 -19.19 -7.96 -9.68
CA ALA A 296 -20.07 -6.89 -9.19
C ALA A 296 -19.84 -5.59 -9.97
N MET A 297 -18.59 -5.25 -10.25
CA MET A 297 -18.24 -4.11 -11.11
C MET A 297 -18.77 -4.25 -12.51
N GLY A 298 -18.56 -5.42 -13.15
CA GLY A 298 -19.01 -5.65 -14.51
C GLY A 298 -20.53 -5.50 -14.66
N ILE A 299 -21.30 -6.04 -13.70
CA ILE A 299 -22.76 -5.85 -13.67
C ILE A 299 -23.11 -4.37 -13.46
N SER A 300 -22.42 -3.70 -12.53
CA SER A 300 -22.66 -2.29 -12.24
C SER A 300 -22.31 -1.39 -13.41
N ASN A 301 -21.20 -1.65 -14.12
CA ASN A 301 -20.76 -0.90 -15.29
C ASN A 301 -21.77 -1.06 -16.45
N SER A 302 -22.22 -2.29 -16.71
CA SER A 302 -23.23 -2.54 -17.75
C SER A 302 -24.54 -1.82 -17.45
N LEU A 303 -25.00 -1.84 -16.19
CA LEU A 303 -26.23 -1.14 -15.81
C LEU A 303 -26.03 0.38 -15.77
N SER A 304 -24.89 0.86 -15.30
CA SER A 304 -24.57 2.28 -15.29
C SER A 304 -24.62 2.87 -16.70
N SER A 305 -23.99 2.20 -17.66
CA SER A 305 -23.97 2.67 -19.06
C SER A 305 -25.37 2.73 -19.69
N ILE A 306 -26.25 1.77 -19.38
CA ILE A 306 -27.64 1.74 -19.89
C ILE A 306 -28.42 2.96 -19.38
N PHE A 307 -28.15 3.41 -18.16
CA PHE A 307 -28.77 4.61 -17.58
C PHE A 307 -27.96 5.90 -17.79
N GLY A 308 -26.99 5.88 -18.71
CA GLY A 308 -26.17 7.07 -19.02
C GLY A 308 -25.16 7.42 -17.95
N GLY A 309 -24.75 6.47 -17.10
CA GLY A 309 -23.70 6.68 -16.11
C GLY A 309 -22.33 6.25 -16.63
N LEU A 310 -21.28 6.71 -15.92
CA LEU A 310 -19.87 6.38 -16.18
C LEU A 310 -19.49 5.03 -15.57
N THR A 311 -18.23 4.63 -15.77
CA THR A 311 -17.63 3.44 -15.14
C THR A 311 -17.63 3.55 -13.61
N ILE A 312 -17.79 2.39 -12.97
CA ILE A 312 -17.92 2.25 -11.52
C ILE A 312 -16.78 1.38 -11.01
N ILE A 313 -16.07 1.88 -9.99
CA ILE A 313 -15.08 1.12 -9.24
C ILE A 313 -15.25 1.31 -7.73
N PRO A 314 -14.69 0.43 -6.88
CA PRO A 314 -14.49 0.72 -5.46
C PRO A 314 -13.61 1.95 -5.29
N GLY A 315 -14.10 2.97 -4.57
CA GLY A 315 -13.39 4.25 -4.40
C GLY A 315 -12.61 4.31 -3.08
N GLY A 316 -11.29 4.45 -3.11
CA GLY A 316 -10.45 4.45 -1.90
C GLY A 316 -10.79 5.58 -0.92
N ILE A 317 -10.96 6.82 -1.39
CA ILE A 317 -11.28 8.00 -0.56
C ILE A 317 -12.65 7.84 0.11
N LYS A 318 -13.67 7.42 -0.67
CA LYS A 318 -15.03 7.21 -0.18
C LYS A 318 -15.08 6.05 0.83
N SER A 319 -14.35 4.97 0.56
CA SER A 319 -14.25 3.81 1.46
C SER A 319 -13.57 4.17 2.78
N ARG A 320 -12.51 4.98 2.74
CA ARG A 320 -11.89 5.51 3.95
C ARG A 320 -12.86 6.36 4.77
N ALA A 321 -13.61 7.25 4.11
CA ALA A 321 -14.63 8.05 4.77
C ALA A 321 -15.73 7.18 5.42
N ASN A 322 -16.12 6.07 4.78
CA ASN A 322 -17.05 5.10 5.34
C ASN A 322 -16.52 4.42 6.61
N ILE A 323 -15.25 3.99 6.59
CA ILE A 323 -14.61 3.38 7.77
C ILE A 323 -14.50 4.39 8.91
N ASP A 324 -14.05 5.61 8.63
CA ASP A 324 -13.91 6.68 9.61
C ASP A 324 -15.28 7.11 10.20
N ALA A 325 -16.37 6.95 9.43
CA ALA A 325 -17.75 7.17 9.86
C ALA A 325 -18.36 5.97 10.65
N GLY A 326 -17.64 4.88 10.75
CA GLY A 326 -18.05 3.67 11.49
C GLY A 326 -18.90 2.68 10.69
N GLY A 327 -18.92 2.76 9.36
CA GLY A 327 -19.59 1.81 8.48
C GLY A 327 -19.03 0.40 8.64
N ARG A 328 -19.90 -0.59 8.58
CA ARG A 328 -19.56 -1.99 8.90
C ARG A 328 -19.75 -2.96 7.74
N THR A 329 -20.65 -2.64 6.82
CA THR A 329 -20.98 -3.53 5.70
C THR A 329 -21.20 -2.74 4.41
N LEU A 330 -21.42 -3.44 3.31
CA LEU A 330 -21.78 -2.81 2.02
C LEU A 330 -23.14 -2.10 2.04
N TRP A 331 -23.96 -2.27 3.07
CA TRP A 331 -25.20 -1.51 3.22
C TRP A 331 -24.95 -0.01 3.40
N ALA A 332 -23.78 0.40 3.89
CA ALA A 332 -23.37 1.80 3.88
C ALA A 332 -23.36 2.37 2.44
N ASN A 333 -22.95 1.57 1.45
CA ASN A 333 -23.00 1.96 0.03
C ASN A 333 -24.45 2.11 -0.47
N PHE A 334 -25.36 1.24 -0.03
CA PHE A 334 -26.79 1.36 -0.35
C PHE A 334 -27.37 2.66 0.23
N TYR A 335 -27.14 2.95 1.50
CA TYR A 335 -27.63 4.19 2.11
C TYR A 335 -27.00 5.42 1.47
N ASN A 336 -25.72 5.37 1.11
CA ASN A 336 -25.08 6.43 0.32
C ASN A 336 -25.85 6.70 -0.98
N ALA A 337 -26.23 5.64 -1.73
CA ALA A 337 -27.01 5.78 -2.96
C ALA A 337 -28.39 6.36 -2.72
N VAL A 338 -29.10 5.93 -1.66
CA VAL A 338 -30.41 6.48 -1.28
C VAL A 338 -30.32 7.97 -0.97
N PHE A 339 -29.30 8.39 -0.21
CA PHE A 339 -29.11 9.82 0.10
C PHE A 339 -28.72 10.62 -1.15
N LEU A 340 -27.87 10.08 -2.03
CA LEU A 340 -27.57 10.73 -3.32
C LEU A 340 -28.80 10.86 -4.20
N LEU A 341 -29.69 9.87 -4.20
CA LEU A 341 -30.96 9.94 -4.90
C LEU A 341 -31.87 11.04 -4.33
N ILE A 342 -31.94 11.12 -3.00
CA ILE A 342 -32.67 12.19 -2.31
C ILE A 342 -32.10 13.57 -2.69
N PHE A 343 -30.77 13.73 -2.66
CA PHE A 343 -30.14 14.99 -3.05
C PHE A 343 -30.36 15.32 -4.51
N LEU A 344 -30.33 14.33 -5.40
CA LEU A 344 -30.57 14.52 -6.83
C LEU A 344 -31.97 15.08 -7.12
N PHE A 345 -33.01 14.64 -6.39
CA PHE A 345 -34.38 15.11 -6.62
C PHE A 345 -34.78 16.32 -5.79
N LEU A 346 -34.21 16.51 -4.57
CA LEU A 346 -34.60 17.58 -3.67
C LEU A 346 -33.63 18.77 -3.65
N ALA A 347 -32.38 18.57 -4.09
CA ALA A 347 -31.34 19.59 -4.00
C ALA A 347 -30.74 19.97 -5.36
N THR A 348 -31.39 19.67 -6.46
CA THR A 348 -30.90 19.97 -7.81
C THR A 348 -30.58 21.45 -8.00
N ASP A 349 -31.46 22.34 -7.52
CA ASP A 349 -31.26 23.77 -7.60
C ASP A 349 -30.01 24.23 -6.81
N VAL A 350 -29.75 23.60 -5.64
CA VAL A 350 -28.57 23.90 -4.83
C VAL A 350 -27.30 23.35 -5.49
N ILE A 351 -27.40 22.20 -6.13
CA ILE A 351 -26.27 21.59 -6.88
C ILE A 351 -25.91 22.48 -8.08
N ALA A 352 -26.89 23.04 -8.78
CA ALA A 352 -26.68 23.96 -9.90
C ALA A 352 -25.97 25.27 -9.51
N LEU A 353 -26.01 25.66 -8.22
CA LEU A 353 -25.29 26.82 -7.71
C LEU A 353 -23.80 26.56 -7.41
N VAL A 354 -23.33 25.33 -7.51
CA VAL A 354 -21.93 24.97 -7.19
C VAL A 354 -20.97 25.49 -8.27
N PRO A 355 -19.97 26.32 -7.92
CA PRO A 355 -18.97 26.79 -8.87
C PRO A 355 -18.04 25.67 -9.35
N LEU A 356 -17.75 25.62 -10.64
CA LEU A 356 -16.80 24.69 -11.23
C LEU A 356 -15.39 24.81 -10.61
N ALA A 357 -14.99 26.02 -10.19
CA ALA A 357 -13.72 26.26 -9.51
C ALA A 357 -13.63 25.56 -8.13
N ALA A 358 -14.73 25.45 -7.38
CA ALA A 358 -14.75 24.71 -6.12
C ALA A 358 -14.59 23.21 -6.36
N ILE A 359 -15.24 22.69 -7.39
CA ILE A 359 -15.06 21.28 -7.83
C ILE A 359 -13.63 21.03 -8.31
N ALA A 360 -13.07 21.96 -9.10
CA ALA A 360 -11.68 21.87 -9.57
C ALA A 360 -10.70 21.82 -8.39
N ALA A 361 -10.92 22.62 -7.34
CA ALA A 361 -10.11 22.61 -6.13
C ALA A 361 -10.16 21.23 -5.40
N ILE A 362 -11.35 20.63 -5.31
CA ILE A 362 -11.51 19.28 -4.73
C ILE A 362 -10.76 18.25 -5.57
N LEU A 363 -10.88 18.29 -6.89
CA LEU A 363 -10.20 17.35 -7.78
C LEU A 363 -8.67 17.54 -7.79
N ILE A 364 -8.17 18.77 -7.72
CA ILE A 364 -6.73 19.05 -7.56
C ILE A 364 -6.21 18.43 -6.27
N TYR A 365 -6.96 18.53 -5.16
CA TYR A 365 -6.59 17.89 -3.91
C TYR A 365 -6.55 16.36 -4.04
N VAL A 366 -7.53 15.74 -4.72
CA VAL A 366 -7.54 14.29 -5.00
C VAL A 366 -6.32 13.91 -5.86
N GLY A 367 -6.05 14.66 -6.92
CA GLY A 367 -4.88 14.46 -7.78
C GLY A 367 -3.57 14.56 -6.99
N TRP A 368 -3.46 15.58 -6.13
CA TRP A 368 -2.31 15.73 -5.23
C TRP A 368 -2.10 14.51 -4.33
N LYS A 369 -3.17 13.95 -3.78
CA LYS A 369 -3.10 12.74 -2.96
C LYS A 369 -2.60 11.51 -3.71
N LEU A 370 -2.90 11.40 -4.99
CA LEU A 370 -2.41 10.32 -5.85
C LEU A 370 -0.93 10.47 -6.23
N CYS A 371 -0.44 11.70 -6.36
CA CYS A 371 0.95 11.99 -6.74
C CYS A 371 1.76 12.69 -5.64
N GLU A 372 1.41 12.45 -4.36
CA GLU A 372 2.09 13.05 -3.21
C GLU A 372 3.61 12.78 -3.29
N TYR A 373 4.40 13.80 -3.02
CA TYR A 373 5.87 13.73 -3.09
C TYR A 373 6.45 12.53 -2.31
N LYS A 374 5.75 12.09 -1.26
CA LYS A 374 6.13 10.89 -0.48
C LYS A 374 6.18 9.61 -1.29
N VAL A 375 5.36 9.48 -2.35
CA VAL A 375 5.39 8.31 -3.23
C VAL A 375 6.75 8.24 -3.94
N PHE A 376 7.27 9.37 -4.42
CA PHE A 376 8.58 9.44 -5.08
C PHE A 376 9.72 9.14 -4.12
N THR A 377 9.69 9.70 -2.91
CA THR A 377 10.74 9.45 -1.90
C THR A 377 10.72 8.04 -1.38
N LYS A 378 9.54 7.45 -1.22
CA LYS A 378 9.36 6.05 -0.88
C LYS A 378 9.95 5.14 -1.96
N THR A 379 9.60 5.36 -3.22
CA THR A 379 10.11 4.58 -4.36
C THR A 379 11.64 4.72 -4.48
N TYR A 380 12.19 5.93 -4.24
CA TYR A 380 13.64 6.13 -4.18
C TYR A 380 14.31 5.35 -3.04
N ALA A 381 13.70 5.33 -1.87
CA ALA A 381 14.21 4.58 -0.71
C ALA A 381 14.22 3.06 -0.97
N ILE A 382 13.21 2.54 -1.70
CA ILE A 382 13.15 1.14 -2.10
C ILE A 382 14.31 0.79 -3.05
N GLY A 383 14.55 1.63 -4.08
CA GLY A 383 15.64 1.39 -5.02
C GLY A 383 15.69 2.41 -6.15
N ARG A 384 16.90 2.68 -6.65
CA ARG A 384 17.09 3.54 -7.83
C ARG A 384 16.50 2.92 -9.11
N ASP A 385 16.55 1.60 -9.22
CA ASP A 385 15.93 0.80 -10.27
C ASP A 385 14.42 1.04 -10.30
N GLN A 386 13.75 0.97 -9.14
CA GLN A 386 12.33 1.21 -8.99
C GLN A 386 11.96 2.67 -9.33
N LEU A 387 12.77 3.63 -8.89
CA LEU A 387 12.56 5.04 -9.25
C LEU A 387 12.66 5.27 -10.76
N ILE A 388 13.60 4.64 -11.45
CA ILE A 388 13.76 4.76 -12.90
C ILE A 388 12.50 4.24 -13.62
N ILE A 389 12.01 3.05 -13.24
CA ILE A 389 10.79 2.46 -13.79
C ILE A 389 9.58 3.35 -13.50
N PHE A 390 9.47 3.85 -12.26
CA PHE A 390 8.39 4.74 -11.84
C PHE A 390 8.35 6.03 -12.69
N VAL A 391 9.47 6.76 -12.76
CA VAL A 391 9.57 8.03 -13.50
C VAL A 391 9.35 7.79 -14.99
N PHE A 392 9.96 6.73 -15.56
CA PHE A 392 9.75 6.37 -16.95
C PHE A 392 8.27 6.09 -17.26
N THR A 393 7.59 5.32 -16.41
CA THR A 393 6.16 5.01 -16.57
C THR A 393 5.30 6.27 -16.48
N VAL A 394 5.56 7.17 -15.51
CA VAL A 394 4.86 8.46 -15.40
C VAL A 394 5.04 9.29 -16.67
N LEU A 395 6.27 9.43 -17.16
CA LEU A 395 6.55 10.19 -18.37
C LEU A 395 5.94 9.56 -19.63
N ALA A 396 5.95 8.22 -19.73
CA ALA A 396 5.33 7.49 -20.82
C ALA A 396 3.82 7.73 -20.86
N ILE A 397 3.13 7.68 -19.71
CA ILE A 397 1.69 7.97 -19.62
C ILE A 397 1.39 9.43 -19.98
N LEU A 398 2.19 10.39 -19.52
CA LEU A 398 2.00 11.80 -19.85
C LEU A 398 2.29 12.11 -21.31
N GLY A 399 3.20 11.36 -21.94
CA GLY A 399 3.61 11.56 -23.34
C GLY A 399 2.70 10.90 -24.36
N THR A 400 2.07 9.78 -23.99
CA THR A 400 1.21 8.98 -24.87
C THR A 400 -0.24 8.98 -24.36
N ASP A 401 -0.68 7.87 -23.92
CA ASP A 401 -1.96 7.60 -23.25
C ASP A 401 -1.75 6.62 -22.09
N LEU A 402 -2.81 6.44 -21.29
CA LEU A 402 -2.71 5.65 -20.07
C LEU A 402 -2.39 4.18 -20.34
N LEU A 403 -3.03 3.56 -21.35
CA LEU A 403 -2.80 2.15 -21.69
C LEU A 403 -1.39 1.94 -22.24
N SER A 404 -1.00 2.72 -23.26
CA SER A 404 0.33 2.62 -23.87
C SER A 404 1.43 2.89 -22.84
N GLY A 405 1.23 3.88 -21.96
CA GLY A 405 2.18 4.19 -20.89
C GLY A 405 2.34 3.07 -19.87
N ILE A 406 1.26 2.39 -19.46
CA ILE A 406 1.32 1.22 -18.58
C ILE A 406 2.07 0.06 -19.26
N LEU A 407 1.77 -0.22 -20.53
CA LEU A 407 2.47 -1.27 -21.29
C LEU A 407 3.97 -0.97 -21.43
N MET A 408 4.34 0.29 -21.67
CA MET A 408 5.74 0.73 -21.69
C MET A 408 6.37 0.60 -20.30
N GLY A 409 5.63 0.87 -19.22
CA GLY A 409 6.07 0.66 -17.85
C GLY A 409 6.37 -0.81 -17.54
N ILE A 410 5.46 -1.72 -17.91
CA ILE A 410 5.68 -3.17 -17.79
C ILE A 410 6.90 -3.62 -18.62
N ALA A 411 7.01 -3.12 -19.85
CA ALA A 411 8.18 -3.40 -20.68
C ALA A 411 9.48 -2.90 -20.04
N SER A 412 9.47 -1.73 -19.40
CA SER A 412 10.64 -1.20 -18.69
C SER A 412 11.04 -2.07 -17.50
N GLU A 413 10.07 -2.65 -16.77
CA GLU A 413 10.32 -3.62 -15.70
C GLU A 413 11.01 -4.88 -16.26
N ILE A 414 10.49 -5.44 -17.37
CA ILE A 414 11.11 -6.59 -18.03
C ILE A 414 12.54 -6.28 -18.47
N VAL A 415 12.76 -5.11 -19.08
CA VAL A 415 14.08 -4.66 -19.50
C VAL A 415 15.02 -4.52 -18.30
N MET A 416 14.54 -3.94 -17.20
CA MET A 416 15.33 -3.80 -15.97
C MET A 416 15.69 -5.17 -15.39
N LEU A 417 14.73 -6.10 -15.29
CA LEU A 417 15.00 -7.46 -14.84
C LEU A 417 16.01 -8.18 -15.74
N LEU A 418 15.89 -8.03 -17.06
CA LEU A 418 16.87 -8.59 -18.00
C LEU A 418 18.25 -7.95 -17.84
N TYR A 419 18.33 -6.64 -17.63
CA TYR A 419 19.58 -5.94 -17.36
C TYR A 419 20.23 -6.45 -16.07
N LEU A 420 19.47 -6.64 -15.01
CA LEU A 420 19.95 -7.18 -13.73
C LEU A 420 20.39 -8.64 -13.84
N LEU A 421 19.67 -9.46 -14.62
CA LEU A 421 20.00 -10.86 -14.86
C LEU A 421 21.08 -11.08 -15.91
N ALA A 422 21.57 -10.01 -16.55
CA ALA A 422 22.57 -10.06 -17.62
C ALA A 422 24.04 -9.76 -17.18
N PRO A 423 24.54 -10.27 -16.04
CA PRO A 423 25.97 -10.16 -15.72
C PRO A 423 26.85 -10.81 -16.80
N SER A 424 26.29 -11.77 -17.51
CA SER A 424 26.94 -12.42 -18.66
C SER A 424 27.30 -11.47 -19.81
N PHE A 425 26.57 -10.34 -19.99
CA PHE A 425 26.89 -9.39 -21.06
C PHE A 425 28.16 -8.57 -20.74
N ARG A 426 28.42 -8.23 -19.49
CA ARG A 426 29.71 -7.67 -19.05
C ARG A 426 30.87 -8.62 -19.31
N PHE A 427 30.67 -9.94 -19.16
CA PHE A 427 31.66 -10.96 -19.44
C PHE A 427 31.93 -11.18 -20.94
N VAL A 428 30.93 -10.86 -21.81
CA VAL A 428 31.12 -10.81 -23.26
C VAL A 428 32.04 -9.65 -23.65
N LEU A 429 31.77 -8.47 -23.09
CA LEU A 429 32.58 -7.25 -23.33
C LEU A 429 34.02 -7.40 -22.82
N THR A 430 34.23 -8.19 -21.78
CA THR A 430 35.56 -8.51 -21.21
C THR A 430 36.21 -9.76 -21.83
N GLY A 431 35.60 -10.37 -22.85
CA GLY A 431 36.14 -11.56 -23.54
C GLY A 431 36.10 -12.87 -22.73
N ARG A 432 35.43 -12.88 -21.57
CA ARG A 432 35.34 -14.05 -20.67
C ARG A 432 34.24 -15.04 -21.07
N LEU A 433 33.27 -14.62 -21.89
CA LEU A 433 32.17 -15.47 -22.39
C LEU A 433 31.95 -15.24 -23.88
N THR A 434 31.67 -16.34 -24.62
CA THR A 434 31.27 -16.23 -26.04
C THR A 434 29.86 -15.68 -26.16
N PHE A 435 29.57 -14.90 -27.20
CA PHE A 435 28.26 -14.28 -27.46
C PHE A 435 27.13 -15.32 -27.44
N VAL A 436 27.33 -16.49 -28.06
CA VAL A 436 26.34 -17.58 -28.13
C VAL A 436 25.98 -18.09 -26.73
N LYS A 437 26.98 -18.29 -25.88
CA LYS A 437 26.78 -18.77 -24.50
C LYS A 437 26.09 -17.72 -23.62
N SER A 438 26.40 -16.43 -23.84
CA SER A 438 25.74 -15.32 -23.18
C SER A 438 24.27 -15.20 -23.57
N TRP A 439 23.96 -15.37 -24.86
CA TRP A 439 22.57 -15.36 -25.36
C TRP A 439 21.75 -16.53 -24.83
N SER A 440 22.34 -17.74 -24.79
CA SER A 440 21.69 -18.91 -24.20
C SER A 440 21.37 -18.74 -22.71
N LEU A 441 22.30 -18.13 -21.94
CA LEU A 441 22.07 -17.79 -20.53
C LEU A 441 20.99 -16.74 -20.36
N LEU A 442 20.96 -15.70 -21.20
CA LEU A 442 19.94 -14.65 -21.19
C LEU A 442 18.55 -15.24 -21.49
N TRP A 443 18.46 -16.13 -22.48
CA TRP A 443 17.22 -16.84 -22.81
C TRP A 443 16.76 -17.78 -21.69
N GLY A 444 17.68 -18.49 -21.05
CA GLY A 444 17.39 -19.31 -19.86
C GLY A 444 16.86 -18.46 -18.70
N ASN A 445 17.48 -17.30 -18.45
CA ASN A 445 17.05 -16.36 -17.43
C ASN A 445 15.68 -15.76 -17.75
N LEU A 446 15.43 -15.35 -18.99
CA LEU A 446 14.12 -14.86 -19.44
C LEU A 446 13.03 -15.93 -19.23
N LYS A 447 13.31 -17.18 -19.60
CA LYS A 447 12.37 -18.29 -19.38
C LYS A 447 12.07 -18.49 -17.89
N SER A 448 13.07 -18.34 -17.02
CA SER A 448 12.89 -18.51 -15.57
C SER A 448 11.98 -17.46 -14.95
N LEU A 449 11.86 -16.25 -15.55
CA LEU A 449 10.93 -15.22 -15.06
C LEU A 449 9.45 -15.62 -15.17
N PHE A 450 9.12 -16.53 -16.11
CA PHE A 450 7.74 -16.96 -16.37
C PHE A 450 7.45 -18.41 -15.91
N THR A 451 8.47 -19.14 -15.45
CA THR A 451 8.29 -20.51 -14.93
C THR A 451 7.96 -20.48 -13.44
N THR A 452 7.40 -21.58 -12.93
CA THR A 452 7.09 -21.70 -11.50
C THR A 452 8.35 -21.48 -10.64
N PRO A 453 8.29 -20.62 -9.62
CA PRO A 453 9.40 -20.41 -8.71
C PRO A 453 9.52 -21.52 -7.66
N ILE A 454 8.57 -22.45 -7.59
CA ILE A 454 8.52 -23.52 -6.59
C ILE A 454 9.41 -24.67 -7.03
N ILE A 455 10.43 -24.98 -6.25
CA ILE A 455 11.36 -26.11 -6.50
C ILE A 455 10.84 -27.38 -5.83
N ASN A 456 10.45 -27.27 -4.55
CA ASN A 456 10.04 -28.41 -3.75
C ASN A 456 9.03 -27.98 -2.69
N ILE A 457 8.18 -28.92 -2.30
CA ILE A 457 7.19 -28.76 -1.22
C ILE A 457 7.32 -30.00 -0.33
N LYS A 458 7.59 -29.78 0.96
CA LYS A 458 7.60 -30.83 1.97
C LYS A 458 6.55 -30.56 3.00
N GLU A 459 5.76 -31.56 3.31
CA GLU A 459 4.83 -31.53 4.44
C GLU A 459 5.51 -32.18 5.64
N MET A 460 5.50 -31.50 6.76
CA MET A 460 6.09 -31.96 8.02
C MET A 460 5.09 -31.73 9.14
N ASP A 461 5.16 -32.56 10.17
CA ASP A 461 4.43 -32.31 11.41
C ASP A 461 5.39 -31.66 12.42
N ARG A 462 5.08 -30.45 12.86
CA ARG A 462 5.81 -29.76 13.94
C ARG A 462 4.89 -29.60 15.14
N ALA A 463 5.12 -30.45 16.16
CA ALA A 463 4.36 -30.43 17.42
C ALA A 463 2.84 -30.61 17.26
N GLY A 464 2.40 -31.48 16.34
CA GLY A 464 0.98 -31.77 16.10
C GLY A 464 0.28 -30.72 15.20
N ILE A 465 1.04 -29.80 14.59
CA ILE A 465 0.52 -28.82 13.62
C ILE A 465 1.13 -29.14 12.24
N PRO A 466 0.30 -29.37 11.22
CA PRO A 466 0.81 -29.56 9.87
C PRO A 466 1.61 -28.32 9.42
N HIS A 467 2.80 -28.53 8.90
CA HIS A 467 3.72 -27.49 8.51
C HIS A 467 4.24 -27.74 7.09
N TYR A 468 4.15 -26.73 6.23
CA TYR A 468 4.62 -26.81 4.86
C TYR A 468 5.94 -26.05 4.69
N GLU A 469 6.98 -26.76 4.29
CA GLU A 469 8.26 -26.19 3.88
C GLU A 469 8.30 -26.10 2.35
N ILE A 470 8.38 -24.87 1.82
CA ILE A 470 8.33 -24.60 0.39
C ILE A 470 9.67 -23.98 -0.02
N THR A 471 10.39 -24.66 -0.89
CA THR A 471 11.66 -24.18 -1.43
C THR A 471 11.40 -23.41 -2.72
N LEU A 472 11.91 -22.18 -2.79
CA LEU A 472 11.72 -21.25 -3.89
C LEU A 472 13.02 -21.00 -4.66
N SER A 473 12.91 -20.78 -5.97
CA SER A 473 13.97 -20.22 -6.82
C SER A 473 13.81 -18.69 -6.95
N SER A 474 14.14 -18.11 -8.11
CA SER A 474 13.88 -16.69 -8.39
C SER A 474 12.40 -16.40 -8.35
N VAL A 475 11.99 -15.39 -7.55
CA VAL A 475 10.61 -14.95 -7.42
C VAL A 475 10.50 -13.52 -7.96
N VAL A 476 9.69 -13.35 -8.97
CA VAL A 476 9.43 -12.05 -9.62
C VAL A 476 7.94 -11.88 -9.90
N CYS A 477 7.51 -10.67 -10.16
CA CYS A 477 6.10 -10.36 -10.44
C CYS A 477 5.46 -11.29 -11.48
N PHE A 478 6.22 -11.70 -12.51
CA PHE A 478 5.72 -12.53 -13.61
C PHE A 478 5.56 -14.03 -13.29
N ASN A 479 6.14 -14.54 -12.19
CA ASN A 479 5.94 -15.94 -11.76
C ASN A 479 5.26 -16.05 -10.39
N LEU A 480 4.98 -14.92 -9.74
CA LEU A 480 4.42 -14.85 -8.39
C LEU A 480 3.04 -15.52 -8.28
N LEU A 481 2.27 -15.55 -9.37
CA LEU A 481 0.95 -16.20 -9.40
C LEU A 481 1.01 -17.69 -9.04
N HIS A 482 2.11 -18.39 -9.37
CA HIS A 482 2.26 -19.80 -9.03
C HIS A 482 2.38 -19.98 -7.52
N LEU A 483 3.13 -19.08 -6.85
CA LEU A 483 3.28 -19.07 -5.41
C LEU A 483 1.97 -18.68 -4.72
N ASP A 484 1.29 -17.64 -5.21
CA ASP A 484 -0.01 -17.19 -4.69
C ASP A 484 -1.07 -18.30 -4.75
N LYS A 485 -1.17 -19.03 -5.88
CA LYS A 485 -2.08 -20.16 -6.02
C LYS A 485 -1.79 -21.28 -5.02
N LEU A 486 -0.51 -21.57 -4.77
CA LEU A 486 -0.12 -22.58 -3.80
C LEU A 486 -0.52 -22.14 -2.39
N LEU A 487 -0.09 -20.94 -1.97
CA LEU A 487 -0.32 -20.43 -0.62
C LEU A 487 -1.82 -20.22 -0.30
N ALA A 488 -2.61 -19.79 -1.30
CA ALA A 488 -4.05 -19.64 -1.16
C ALA A 488 -4.82 -20.98 -1.00
N ASN A 489 -4.25 -22.08 -1.48
CA ASN A 489 -4.86 -23.41 -1.37
C ASN A 489 -4.44 -24.16 -0.10
N LEU A 490 -3.50 -23.64 0.68
CA LEU A 490 -3.10 -24.25 1.96
C LEU A 490 -4.24 -24.13 3.00
N PRO A 491 -4.42 -25.13 3.86
CA PRO A 491 -5.39 -25.05 4.97
C PRO A 491 -5.10 -23.85 5.89
N GLN A 492 -6.13 -23.27 6.50
CA GLN A 492 -5.99 -22.05 7.31
C GLN A 492 -5.20 -22.22 8.62
N GLN A 493 -5.03 -23.44 9.11
CA GLN A 493 -4.40 -23.74 10.40
C GLN A 493 -3.02 -24.38 10.28
N VAL A 494 -2.30 -24.15 9.18
CA VAL A 494 -0.98 -24.74 8.97
C VAL A 494 0.13 -23.73 9.13
N GLY A 495 1.29 -24.17 9.60
CA GLY A 495 2.52 -23.39 9.55
C GLY A 495 3.14 -23.39 8.14
N VAL A 496 3.82 -22.33 7.77
CA VAL A 496 4.48 -22.20 6.46
C VAL A 496 5.91 -21.72 6.66
N THR A 497 6.87 -22.45 6.13
CA THR A 497 8.27 -22.00 5.99
C THR A 497 8.58 -21.84 4.51
N LEU A 498 8.96 -20.64 4.10
CA LEU A 498 9.50 -20.38 2.76
C LEU A 498 11.01 -20.33 2.83
N ILE A 499 11.68 -21.11 1.97
CA ILE A 499 13.14 -21.14 1.87
C ILE A 499 13.53 -20.68 0.47
N VAL A 500 14.19 -19.54 0.38
CA VAL A 500 14.75 -19.07 -0.89
C VAL A 500 16.08 -19.79 -1.11
N ASN A 501 16.14 -20.62 -2.14
CA ASN A 501 17.30 -21.44 -2.45
C ASN A 501 18.40 -20.57 -3.12
N GLU A 502 19.65 -20.94 -2.92
CA GLU A 502 20.83 -20.36 -3.57
C GLU A 502 20.84 -20.49 -5.10
N SER A 503 20.01 -21.39 -5.67
CA SER A 503 19.79 -21.45 -7.12
C SER A 503 18.94 -20.30 -7.66
N GLY A 504 18.20 -19.59 -6.80
CA GLY A 504 17.49 -18.36 -7.13
C GLY A 504 18.47 -17.24 -7.43
N ARG A 505 18.18 -16.40 -8.44
CA ARG A 505 19.07 -15.30 -8.83
C ARG A 505 18.55 -13.95 -8.43
N ILE A 506 17.23 -13.77 -8.36
CA ILE A 506 16.59 -12.49 -8.09
C ILE A 506 15.26 -12.68 -7.36
N LEU A 507 15.01 -11.74 -6.43
CA LEU A 507 13.69 -11.41 -5.90
C LEU A 507 13.44 -9.94 -6.22
N ASP A 508 12.41 -9.65 -7.02
CA ASP A 508 12.08 -8.27 -7.34
C ASP A 508 11.29 -7.59 -6.21
N HIS A 509 11.09 -6.28 -6.32
CA HIS A 509 10.34 -5.50 -5.35
C HIS A 509 8.92 -6.03 -5.15
N THR A 510 8.22 -6.40 -6.23
CA THR A 510 6.84 -6.92 -6.17
C THR A 510 6.76 -8.24 -5.40
N ALA A 511 7.74 -9.13 -5.60
CA ALA A 511 7.84 -10.37 -4.85
C ALA A 511 8.13 -10.11 -3.37
N MET A 512 9.03 -9.19 -3.04
CA MET A 512 9.33 -8.82 -1.65
C MET A 512 8.12 -8.23 -0.95
N GLU A 513 7.37 -7.36 -1.61
CA GLU A 513 6.13 -6.81 -1.04
C GLU A 513 5.07 -7.90 -0.81
N TYR A 514 4.91 -8.83 -1.76
CA TYR A 514 3.99 -9.95 -1.60
C TYR A 514 4.35 -10.84 -0.41
N LEU A 515 5.64 -11.19 -0.26
CA LEU A 515 6.11 -12.02 0.86
C LEU A 515 5.86 -11.36 2.21
N HIS A 516 6.10 -10.05 2.32
CA HIS A 516 5.81 -9.29 3.53
C HIS A 516 4.31 -9.23 3.83
N GLN A 517 3.47 -9.00 2.80
CA GLN A 517 2.01 -9.03 2.98
C GLN A 517 1.52 -10.40 3.46
N PHE A 518 2.08 -11.48 2.92
CA PHE A 518 1.75 -12.84 3.35
C PHE A 518 2.19 -13.12 4.79
N GLU A 519 3.36 -12.62 5.20
CA GLU A 519 3.82 -12.67 6.59
C GLU A 519 2.85 -11.96 7.52
N GLU A 520 2.43 -10.72 7.19
CA GLU A 520 1.42 -9.98 7.96
C GLU A 520 0.10 -10.77 8.12
N GLU A 521 -0.33 -11.39 7.03
CA GLU A 521 -1.52 -12.22 7.04
C GLU A 521 -1.38 -13.41 7.99
N CYS A 522 -0.24 -14.10 7.94
CA CYS A 522 0.04 -15.21 8.83
C CYS A 522 0.07 -14.79 10.30
N VAL A 523 0.73 -13.68 10.61
CA VAL A 523 0.78 -13.12 11.98
C VAL A 523 -0.63 -12.77 12.47
N ARG A 524 -1.43 -12.13 11.64
CA ARG A 524 -2.82 -11.79 11.95
C ARG A 524 -3.69 -13.02 12.22
N ASP A 525 -3.54 -14.05 11.37
CA ASP A 525 -4.29 -15.29 11.45
C ASP A 525 -3.71 -16.25 12.50
N LYS A 526 -2.70 -15.80 13.30
CA LYS A 526 -1.97 -16.58 14.32
C LYS A 526 -1.31 -17.85 13.75
N ARG A 527 -0.89 -17.80 12.49
CA ARG A 527 -0.17 -18.89 11.80
C ARG A 527 1.32 -18.71 12.00
N VAL A 528 2.03 -19.83 12.12
CA VAL A 528 3.49 -19.82 12.12
C VAL A 528 3.99 -19.55 10.69
N PHE A 529 4.78 -18.48 10.51
CA PHE A 529 5.42 -18.17 9.23
C PHE A 529 6.91 -17.92 9.47
N GLU A 530 7.74 -18.56 8.64
CA GLU A 530 9.19 -18.39 8.65
C GLU A 530 9.67 -18.18 7.20
N LEU A 531 10.57 -17.22 7.01
CA LEU A 531 11.19 -16.94 5.71
C LEU A 531 12.72 -17.02 5.87
N HIS A 532 13.35 -17.97 5.16
CA HIS A 532 14.78 -18.25 5.23
C HIS A 532 15.44 -18.10 3.87
N GLY A 533 16.76 -17.87 3.87
CA GLY A 533 17.58 -17.82 2.66
C GLY A 533 17.71 -16.42 2.07
N LEU A 534 17.01 -15.40 2.60
CA LEU A 534 17.15 -14.03 2.14
C LEU A 534 18.52 -13.43 2.45
N GLU A 535 19.18 -13.92 3.47
CA GLU A 535 20.53 -13.55 3.89
C GLU A 535 21.60 -13.86 2.83
N ASN A 536 21.31 -14.79 1.92
CA ASN A 536 22.21 -15.17 0.82
C ASN A 536 22.10 -14.23 -0.39
N PHE A 537 21.23 -13.22 -0.31
CA PHE A 537 20.95 -12.28 -1.40
C PHE A 537 21.39 -10.88 -1.04
N PHE A 538 22.07 -10.22 -1.96
CA PHE A 538 22.43 -8.82 -1.84
C PHE A 538 21.23 -7.92 -2.06
N GLN A 539 20.98 -7.01 -1.12
CA GLN A 539 19.95 -5.97 -1.23
C GLN A 539 20.48 -4.77 -2.03
N PHE A 540 19.68 -4.24 -2.95
CA PHE A 540 20.07 -3.05 -3.71
C PHE A 540 20.10 -1.77 -2.86
N THR A 541 19.30 -1.75 -1.79
CA THR A 541 19.30 -0.69 -0.77
C THR A 541 19.06 -1.31 0.60
N GLY A 542 19.25 -0.54 1.67
CA GLY A 542 18.91 -0.98 3.02
C GLY A 542 17.39 -1.10 3.32
N HIS A 543 16.55 -0.95 2.31
CA HIS A 543 15.09 -1.04 2.46
C HIS A 543 14.61 -2.49 2.42
N SER A 544 13.70 -2.90 3.32
CA SER A 544 13.20 -4.28 3.40
C SER A 544 12.56 -4.79 2.11
N LEU A 545 11.90 -3.92 1.37
CA LEU A 545 11.22 -4.21 0.10
C LEU A 545 12.12 -4.03 -1.12
N ALA A 546 13.42 -3.72 -0.93
CA ALA A 546 14.36 -3.61 -2.03
C ALA A 546 14.49 -4.94 -2.78
N ALA A 547 14.69 -4.86 -4.09
CA ALA A 547 15.03 -6.02 -4.88
C ALA A 547 16.33 -6.64 -4.36
N ARG A 548 16.44 -7.96 -4.45
CA ARG A 548 17.57 -8.74 -3.97
C ARG A 548 18.11 -9.62 -5.10
N MET A 549 19.42 -9.70 -5.20
CA MET A 549 20.07 -10.48 -6.23
C MET A 549 21.24 -11.26 -5.66
N GLN A 550 21.42 -12.49 -6.14
CA GLN A 550 22.62 -13.26 -5.89
C GLN A 550 23.64 -13.00 -7.01
N ASP A 551 24.75 -12.35 -6.69
CA ASP A 551 25.85 -12.14 -7.61
C ASP A 551 27.17 -12.61 -6.99
N ALA A 552 27.78 -13.65 -7.58
CA ALA A 552 29.03 -14.22 -7.12
C ALA A 552 30.22 -13.22 -7.16
N ILE A 553 30.14 -12.15 -7.95
CA ILE A 553 31.18 -11.14 -8.03
C ILE A 553 30.98 -10.07 -6.94
N LEU A 554 29.74 -9.66 -6.69
CA LEU A 554 29.38 -8.74 -5.60
C LEU A 554 29.69 -9.36 -4.24
N ILE A 555 29.42 -10.67 -4.05
CA ILE A 555 29.77 -11.40 -2.82
C ILE A 555 31.28 -11.31 -2.54
N LYS A 556 32.12 -11.30 -3.58
CA LYS A 556 33.56 -11.20 -3.44
C LYS A 556 34.10 -9.81 -3.12
N GLU A 557 33.38 -8.75 -3.56
CA GLU A 557 33.67 -7.36 -3.18
C GLU A 557 33.07 -7.01 -1.79
N MET A 558 31.96 -7.64 -1.40
CA MET A 558 31.35 -7.48 -0.08
C MET A 558 32.12 -8.19 1.06
N ASN A 559 32.99 -9.13 0.75
CA ASN A 559 33.93 -9.71 1.74
C ASN A 559 35.02 -8.73 2.21
N ARG A 560 34.96 -7.48 1.77
CA ARG A 560 35.73 -6.39 2.35
C ARG A 560 34.95 -5.90 3.57
N LEU A 561 35.54 -6.02 4.75
CA LEU A 561 34.93 -5.55 6.00
C LEU A 561 34.57 -4.05 5.88
N SER A 562 33.37 -3.68 6.29
CA SER A 562 32.96 -2.28 6.43
C SER A 562 33.66 -1.67 7.65
N GLU A 563 33.71 -0.34 7.78
CA GLU A 563 34.26 0.34 8.98
C GLU A 563 33.61 -0.18 10.28
N ARG A 564 32.31 -0.50 10.22
CA ARG A 564 31.57 -1.09 11.34
C ARG A 564 32.04 -2.50 11.67
N GLU A 565 32.22 -3.32 10.66
CA GLU A 565 32.73 -4.68 10.82
C GLU A 565 34.16 -4.71 11.34
N GLU A 566 35.02 -3.80 10.85
CA GLU A 566 36.39 -3.66 11.35
C GLU A 566 36.40 -3.26 12.84
N MET A 567 35.54 -2.32 13.23
CA MET A 567 35.40 -1.90 14.62
C MET A 567 34.93 -3.05 15.53
N MET A 568 33.88 -3.77 15.11
CA MET A 568 33.33 -4.91 15.88
C MET A 568 34.33 -6.06 15.95
N SER A 569 35.04 -6.34 14.86
CA SER A 569 36.10 -7.35 14.82
C SER A 569 37.27 -7.01 15.76
N ALA A 570 37.67 -5.74 15.81
CA ALA A 570 38.71 -5.25 16.73
C ALA A 570 38.26 -5.39 18.19
N LEU A 571 37.00 -5.04 18.50
CA LEU A 571 36.42 -5.22 19.84
C LEU A 571 36.37 -6.70 20.24
N ALA A 572 35.92 -7.57 19.30
CA ALA A 572 35.88 -9.01 19.54
C ALA A 572 37.28 -9.54 19.92
N THR A 573 38.29 -9.15 19.15
CA THR A 573 39.68 -9.53 19.43
C THR A 573 40.15 -9.04 20.78
N ARG A 574 39.81 -7.80 21.15
CA ARG A 574 40.19 -7.18 22.45
C ARG A 574 39.58 -7.95 23.63
N HIS A 575 38.38 -8.50 23.48
CA HIS A 575 37.69 -9.22 24.55
C HIS A 575 37.74 -10.75 24.39
N ALA A 576 38.64 -11.28 23.56
CA ALA A 576 38.84 -12.69 23.29
C ALA A 576 37.56 -13.39 22.77
N LEU A 577 36.72 -12.65 22.03
CA LEU A 577 35.53 -13.15 21.38
C LEU A 577 35.82 -13.47 19.89
N THR A 578 35.01 -14.33 19.29
CA THR A 578 35.02 -14.58 17.85
C THR A 578 34.11 -13.59 17.14
N PHE A 579 34.55 -13.08 15.99
CA PHE A 579 33.75 -12.20 15.13
C PHE A 579 33.25 -12.93 13.91
N GLN A 580 32.02 -12.63 13.50
CA GLN A 580 31.40 -13.13 12.28
C GLN A 580 30.53 -12.02 11.68
N SER A 581 30.72 -11.68 10.40
CA SER A 581 29.98 -10.58 9.75
C SER A 581 28.48 -10.90 9.60
N ASP A 582 28.13 -12.15 9.25
CA ASP A 582 26.76 -12.59 9.03
C ASP A 582 26.49 -13.91 9.73
N SER A 583 25.24 -14.13 10.17
CA SER A 583 24.78 -15.46 10.56
C SER A 583 23.32 -15.70 10.21
N THR A 584 22.97 -16.97 9.98
CA THR A 584 21.59 -17.43 10.05
C THR A 584 21.05 -17.19 11.45
N SER A 585 19.93 -16.42 11.55
CA SER A 585 19.32 -16.05 12.83
C SER A 585 19.02 -17.28 13.69
N THR A 586 19.65 -17.34 14.86
CA THR A 586 19.38 -18.38 15.88
C THR A 586 18.51 -17.90 17.01
N LEU A 587 18.17 -16.60 17.07
CA LEU A 587 17.52 -15.94 18.19
C LEU A 587 16.05 -16.34 18.39
N ASN A 588 15.36 -16.75 17.32
CA ASN A 588 13.95 -17.15 17.41
C ASN A 588 13.70 -18.38 18.31
N LYS A 589 14.77 -19.12 18.65
CA LYS A 589 14.67 -20.30 19.52
C LYS A 589 14.47 -19.96 21.01
N ASN A 590 14.76 -18.73 21.43
CA ASN A 590 14.74 -18.34 22.83
C ASN A 590 13.39 -17.72 23.30
N GLY A 591 12.46 -17.48 22.40
CA GLY A 591 11.10 -17.04 22.72
C GLY A 591 10.97 -15.59 23.19
N PHE A 592 11.97 -14.72 22.95
CA PHE A 592 11.91 -13.30 23.30
C PHE A 592 10.76 -12.59 22.59
N VAL A 593 10.00 -11.81 23.36
CA VAL A 593 8.84 -11.07 22.86
C VAL A 593 9.25 -9.99 21.88
N TYR A 594 10.34 -9.27 22.19
CA TYR A 594 10.85 -8.23 21.31
C TYR A 594 11.23 -8.78 19.93
N LEU A 595 11.88 -9.92 19.87
CA LEU A 595 12.35 -10.52 18.63
C LEU A 595 11.23 -11.17 17.79
N ARG A 596 10.00 -11.27 18.33
CA ARG A 596 8.82 -11.68 17.56
C ARG A 596 8.30 -10.54 16.67
N LYS A 597 8.64 -9.28 17.01
CA LYS A 597 8.17 -8.07 16.32
C LYS A 597 8.86 -7.91 14.97
N GLY A 598 8.07 -7.48 13.98
CA GLY A 598 8.56 -7.05 12.67
C GLY A 598 8.92 -8.19 11.72
N ALA A 599 9.20 -7.80 10.50
CA ALA A 599 9.61 -8.64 9.37
C ALA A 599 11.07 -8.36 8.99
N ASP A 600 11.63 -9.15 8.07
CA ASP A 600 12.97 -8.97 7.52
C ASP A 600 14.06 -8.82 8.59
N LYS A 601 14.09 -9.78 9.51
CA LYS A 601 15.01 -9.82 10.66
C LYS A 601 16.40 -10.25 10.21
N GLN A 602 17.40 -9.40 10.47
CA GLN A 602 18.79 -9.67 10.12
C GLN A 602 19.69 -9.47 11.34
N GLU A 603 20.66 -10.34 11.46
CA GLU A 603 21.72 -10.26 12.48
C GLU A 603 23.05 -10.13 11.75
N ASN A 604 23.78 -9.05 12.02
CA ASN A 604 25.07 -8.75 11.42
C ASN A 604 26.09 -8.43 12.50
N ASN A 605 27.36 -8.44 12.14
CA ASN A 605 28.46 -7.98 13.01
C ASN A 605 28.50 -8.69 14.36
N ILE A 606 28.49 -10.01 14.37
CA ILE A 606 28.28 -10.82 15.56
C ILE A 606 29.60 -11.06 16.26
N MET A 607 29.70 -10.64 17.51
CA MET A 607 30.76 -11.04 18.45
C MET A 607 30.19 -12.09 19.40
N ARG A 608 30.83 -13.23 19.54
CA ARG A 608 30.39 -14.30 20.45
C ARG A 608 31.55 -15.01 21.13
N GLY A 609 31.30 -15.48 22.33
CA GLY A 609 32.26 -16.28 23.09
C GLY A 609 31.99 -16.27 24.58
N ASN A 610 32.89 -16.83 25.32
CA ASN A 610 32.80 -16.81 26.79
C ASN A 610 33.49 -15.55 27.31
N TYR A 611 32.72 -14.70 27.99
CA TYR A 611 33.21 -13.50 28.64
C TYR A 611 32.96 -13.62 30.14
N HIS A 612 34.05 -13.75 30.93
CA HIS A 612 34.04 -13.90 32.37
C HIS A 612 33.08 -14.99 32.90
N GLY A 613 32.97 -16.13 32.19
CA GLY A 613 32.11 -17.26 32.57
C GLY A 613 30.68 -17.22 32.02
N CYS A 614 30.28 -16.14 31.38
CA CYS A 614 29.01 -16.01 30.67
C CYS A 614 29.19 -16.24 29.17
N ASP A 615 28.26 -16.95 28.53
CA ASP A 615 28.22 -17.05 27.06
C ASP A 615 27.56 -15.77 26.52
N VAL A 616 28.39 -14.91 25.92
CA VAL A 616 28.01 -13.58 25.46
C VAL A 616 27.91 -13.57 23.95
N ARG A 617 26.86 -12.92 23.43
CA ARG A 617 26.71 -12.62 22.02
C ARG A 617 26.23 -11.17 21.84
N ILE A 618 27.06 -10.34 21.21
CA ILE A 618 26.74 -8.95 20.84
C ILE A 618 26.66 -8.87 19.32
N PHE A 619 25.62 -8.24 18.80
CA PHE A 619 25.37 -8.17 17.36
C PHE A 619 24.47 -7.00 16.99
N ASP A 620 24.59 -6.57 15.76
CA ASP A 620 23.66 -5.59 15.16
C ASP A 620 22.43 -6.33 14.63
N TYR A 621 21.26 -5.90 15.07
CA TYR A 621 19.97 -6.47 14.72
C TYR A 621 19.12 -5.44 13.99
N SER A 622 18.53 -5.85 12.88
CA SER A 622 17.59 -5.01 12.17
C SER A 622 16.29 -5.76 11.87
N HIS A 623 15.21 -5.00 11.87
CA HIS A 623 13.88 -5.48 11.48
C HIS A 623 13.05 -4.34 10.92
N THR A 624 11.99 -4.69 10.19
CA THR A 624 10.97 -3.74 9.74
C THR A 624 9.70 -3.93 10.53
N ALA A 625 8.95 -2.85 10.81
CA ALA A 625 7.73 -2.91 11.61
C ALA A 625 6.58 -2.12 10.99
N ALA A 626 5.34 -2.56 11.28
CA ALA A 626 4.13 -1.79 10.96
C ALA A 626 4.17 -0.40 11.63
N PRO A 627 3.53 0.66 11.05
CA PRO A 627 2.48 0.54 10.03
C PRO A 627 2.96 0.64 8.58
N ASP A 628 4.22 0.97 8.34
CA ASP A 628 4.66 1.31 6.99
C ASP A 628 5.61 0.27 6.35
N TYR A 629 6.18 -0.67 7.10
CA TYR A 629 7.21 -1.64 6.65
C TYR A 629 8.33 -1.05 5.78
N TYR A 630 8.38 0.28 5.64
CA TYR A 630 9.38 1.00 4.86
C TYR A 630 10.53 1.51 5.74
N SER A 631 10.31 1.55 7.06
CA SER A 631 11.33 1.96 8.03
C SER A 631 12.02 0.75 8.59
N LYS A 632 13.34 0.67 8.40
CA LYS A 632 14.20 -0.34 8.99
C LYS A 632 14.73 0.20 10.32
N TYR A 633 14.50 -0.56 11.39
CA TYR A 633 14.98 -0.24 12.73
C TYR A 633 16.27 -1.00 12.99
N TRP A 634 17.27 -0.32 13.51
CA TRP A 634 18.57 -0.87 13.84
C TRP A 634 18.85 -0.78 15.32
N HIS A 635 19.39 -1.86 15.88
CA HIS A 635 19.78 -1.93 17.29
C HIS A 635 21.05 -2.73 17.45
N THR A 636 21.89 -2.34 18.39
CA THR A 636 22.97 -3.22 18.86
C THR A 636 22.46 -3.97 20.09
N LEU A 637 22.36 -5.29 20.00
CA LEU A 637 21.84 -6.16 21.04
C LEU A 637 22.95 -6.96 21.70
N ILE A 638 22.76 -7.26 22.99
CA ILE A 638 23.51 -8.29 23.68
C ILE A 638 22.59 -9.40 24.15
N THR A 639 22.99 -10.64 23.96
CA THR A 639 22.41 -11.78 24.64
C THR A 639 23.43 -12.42 25.56
N LEU A 640 23.00 -12.68 26.80
CA LEU A 640 23.81 -13.29 27.85
C LEU A 640 23.14 -14.58 28.27
N ARG A 641 23.90 -15.69 28.24
CA ARG A 641 23.47 -16.94 28.87
C ARG A 641 24.18 -17.07 30.19
N CYS A 642 23.40 -16.96 31.27
CA CYS A 642 23.92 -17.09 32.63
C CYS A 642 24.38 -18.51 32.95
N PRO A 643 25.32 -18.67 33.92
CA PRO A 643 25.70 -19.98 34.49
C PRO A 643 24.49 -20.74 35.02
N GLU A 644 24.57 -22.07 35.03
CA GLU A 644 23.45 -22.99 35.34
C GLU A 644 22.76 -22.72 36.71
N LYS A 645 23.51 -22.26 37.71
CA LYS A 645 22.99 -21.92 39.04
C LYS A 645 22.03 -20.73 39.05
N LEU A 646 22.33 -19.69 38.27
CA LEU A 646 21.47 -18.52 38.10
C LEU A 646 20.25 -18.83 37.20
N ARG A 647 20.44 -19.69 36.22
CA ARG A 647 19.44 -20.06 35.23
C ARG A 647 18.22 -20.74 35.83
N ALA A 648 18.41 -21.56 36.86
CA ALA A 648 17.33 -22.33 37.54
C ALA A 648 16.46 -21.45 38.44
N SER A 649 16.93 -20.27 38.87
CA SER A 649 16.26 -19.40 39.85
C SER A 649 15.69 -18.11 39.27
N MET A 650 15.96 -17.76 38.01
CA MET A 650 15.48 -16.52 37.42
C MET A 650 14.13 -16.69 36.70
N PRO A 651 13.05 -16.04 37.20
CA PRO A 651 11.77 -15.99 36.46
C PRO A 651 11.92 -15.18 35.17
N GLY A 652 10.96 -15.34 34.26
CA GLY A 652 10.85 -14.46 33.09
C GLY A 652 10.38 -13.07 33.52
N PHE A 653 11.08 -12.03 33.05
CA PHE A 653 10.65 -10.65 33.28
C PHE A 653 11.14 -9.71 32.17
N VAL A 654 10.51 -8.55 32.10
CA VAL A 654 10.90 -7.45 31.20
C VAL A 654 11.04 -6.16 31.99
N ILE A 655 12.13 -5.43 31.76
CA ILE A 655 12.32 -4.06 32.20
C ILE A 655 12.35 -3.19 30.95
N ALA A 656 11.41 -2.28 30.83
CA ALA A 656 11.28 -1.42 29.65
C ALA A 656 11.24 0.07 30.03
N PRO A 657 11.82 0.98 29.23
CA PRO A 657 11.62 2.42 29.40
C PRO A 657 10.12 2.78 29.31
N GLY A 658 9.65 3.70 30.17
CA GLY A 658 8.23 3.94 30.49
C GLY A 658 7.23 4.16 29.34
N HIS A 659 7.69 4.34 28.10
CA HIS A 659 6.84 4.51 26.92
C HIS A 659 7.00 3.39 25.88
N TYR A 660 7.82 2.42 26.17
CA TYR A 660 8.21 1.42 25.18
C TYR A 660 7.51 0.07 25.42
N LEU A 661 6.76 -0.40 24.41
CA LEU A 661 6.25 -1.77 24.26
C LEU A 661 5.04 -2.23 25.08
N ALA A 662 4.33 -1.42 25.86
CA ALA A 662 3.13 -1.86 26.58
C ALA A 662 2.08 -2.63 25.71
N ARG A 663 2.07 -2.39 24.41
CA ARG A 663 1.15 -3.05 23.45
C ARG A 663 1.54 -4.49 23.06
N TYR A 664 2.77 -4.90 23.30
CA TYR A 664 3.33 -6.18 22.84
C TYR A 664 3.54 -7.19 23.98
N LEU A 665 3.39 -6.75 25.23
CA LEU A 665 3.61 -7.56 26.43
C LEU A 665 2.32 -8.25 26.91
N VAL A 666 1.56 -8.83 26.00
CA VAL A 666 0.24 -9.45 26.28
C VAL A 666 0.37 -10.64 27.24
N ASP A 667 1.54 -11.28 27.30
CA ASP A 667 1.81 -12.45 28.14
C ASP A 667 2.42 -12.08 29.50
N PHE A 668 2.46 -10.80 29.86
CA PHE A 668 3.10 -10.30 31.09
C PHE A 668 2.15 -9.40 31.88
N SER A 669 2.30 -9.42 33.19
CA SER A 669 1.62 -8.50 34.11
C SER A 669 2.59 -7.40 34.58
N GLU A 670 2.15 -6.15 34.57
CA GLU A 670 2.92 -5.04 35.12
C GLU A 670 3.02 -5.16 36.65
N VAL A 671 4.25 -5.00 37.16
CA VAL A 671 4.54 -5.11 38.60
C VAL A 671 4.69 -3.69 39.18
N GLU A 672 3.95 -3.42 40.25
CA GLU A 672 3.96 -2.12 40.94
C GLU A 672 5.29 -1.90 41.69
N LEU A 673 6.06 -0.89 41.29
CA LEU A 673 7.35 -0.54 41.88
C LEU A 673 7.14 0.35 43.11
N LYS A 674 7.16 -0.24 44.32
CA LYS A 674 7.06 0.50 45.56
C LYS A 674 8.47 0.87 46.08
N GLY A 675 8.85 2.17 46.07
CA GLY A 675 9.98 2.68 46.80
C GLY A 675 11.28 3.02 46.05
N ASN A 676 11.35 2.91 44.73
CA ASN A 676 12.54 3.28 43.92
C ASN A 676 12.25 4.52 43.05
N GLY A 677 12.34 5.76 43.61
CA GLY A 677 11.96 7.01 42.96
C GLY A 677 12.42 7.15 41.52
N ASP A 678 13.71 7.34 41.26
CA ASP A 678 14.26 7.59 39.91
C ASP A 678 14.09 6.38 38.95
N PHE A 679 14.15 5.15 39.47
CA PHE A 679 13.97 3.95 38.68
C PHE A 679 12.50 3.77 38.27
N ALA A 680 11.55 3.94 39.19
CA ALA A 680 10.13 3.81 38.93
C ALA A 680 9.56 4.91 38.02
N GLU A 681 10.18 6.10 38.00
CA GLU A 681 9.84 7.17 37.07
C GLU A 681 10.26 6.85 35.62
N THR A 682 11.39 6.14 35.46
CA THR A 682 12.01 5.89 34.16
C THR A 682 11.59 4.56 33.53
N TYR A 683 11.36 3.54 34.35
CA TYR A 683 11.17 2.16 33.90
C TYR A 683 9.85 1.55 34.37
N ARG A 684 9.36 0.56 33.60
CA ARG A 684 8.29 -0.34 33.96
C ARG A 684 8.84 -1.77 34.01
N VAL A 685 8.39 -2.54 35.00
CA VAL A 685 8.79 -3.94 35.17
C VAL A 685 7.55 -4.82 34.94
N TYR A 686 7.72 -5.85 34.14
CA TYR A 686 6.69 -6.81 33.81
C TYR A 686 7.17 -8.21 34.16
N GLY A 687 6.34 -9.00 34.83
CA GLY A 687 6.61 -10.40 35.17
C GLY A 687 5.70 -11.37 34.47
N ASP A 688 6.08 -12.65 34.40
CA ASP A 688 5.16 -13.72 33.97
C ASP A 688 3.96 -13.77 34.91
N GLU A 689 2.78 -14.16 34.41
CA GLU A 689 1.51 -14.16 35.14
C GLU A 689 1.65 -14.94 36.46
N GLY A 690 1.44 -14.26 37.59
CA GLY A 690 1.53 -14.86 38.95
C GLY A 690 2.92 -14.91 39.58
N THR A 691 3.96 -14.32 38.92
CA THR A 691 5.34 -14.25 39.46
C THR A 691 5.76 -12.82 39.78
N ASP A 692 6.32 -12.59 40.97
CA ASP A 692 6.97 -11.31 41.30
C ASP A 692 8.47 -11.39 40.97
N PRO A 693 8.95 -10.66 39.93
CA PRO A 693 10.34 -10.69 39.56
C PRO A 693 11.25 -9.78 40.43
N LEU A 694 10.69 -8.86 41.20
CA LEU A 694 11.47 -7.84 41.95
C LEU A 694 12.55 -8.42 42.87
N PRO A 695 12.32 -9.52 43.63
CA PRO A 695 13.36 -10.12 44.45
C PRO A 695 14.53 -10.72 43.66
N HIS A 696 14.35 -10.97 42.36
CA HIS A 696 15.35 -11.59 41.48
C HIS A 696 16.11 -10.58 40.62
N ILE A 697 15.75 -9.30 40.69
CA ILE A 697 16.47 -8.22 39.98
C ILE A 697 17.68 -7.79 40.81
N PRO A 698 18.92 -7.97 40.32
CA PRO A 698 20.11 -7.54 41.06
C PRO A 698 20.10 -6.04 41.35
N PRO A 699 20.38 -5.59 42.58
CA PRO A 699 20.45 -4.16 42.90
C PRO A 699 21.43 -3.38 41.99
N ARG A 700 22.57 -3.98 41.64
CA ARG A 700 23.53 -3.42 40.70
C ARG A 700 22.96 -3.20 39.30
N LEU A 701 21.97 -4.00 38.88
CA LEU A 701 21.27 -3.78 37.61
C LEU A 701 20.39 -2.53 37.68
N ILE A 702 19.74 -2.28 38.79
CA ILE A 702 18.94 -1.07 39.01
C ILE A 702 19.84 0.16 38.97
N GLU A 703 20.99 0.12 39.65
CA GLU A 703 21.99 1.21 39.62
C GLU A 703 22.52 1.45 38.20
N PHE A 704 22.83 0.37 37.47
CA PHE A 704 23.28 0.46 36.08
C PHE A 704 22.21 1.13 35.19
N LEU A 705 20.95 0.78 35.37
CA LEU A 705 19.84 1.33 34.56
C LEU A 705 19.55 2.79 34.89
N ILE A 706 19.75 3.22 36.13
CA ILE A 706 19.67 4.64 36.53
C ILE A 706 20.78 5.45 35.86
N GLN A 707 22.02 4.92 35.85
CA GLN A 707 23.18 5.56 35.25
C GLN A 707 23.12 5.52 33.70
N ASN A 708 22.65 4.43 33.14
CA ASN A 708 22.56 4.18 31.68
C ASN A 708 21.08 4.11 31.24
N LYS A 709 20.43 5.28 31.22
CA LYS A 709 18.99 5.34 30.87
C LYS A 709 18.68 4.81 29.46
N GLY A 710 17.49 4.25 29.29
CA GLY A 710 16.92 3.86 28.00
C GLY A 710 17.16 2.41 27.59
N PHE A 711 17.75 1.55 28.42
CA PHE A 711 17.88 0.11 28.10
C PHE A 711 16.55 -0.63 28.24
N TYR A 712 16.29 -1.53 27.30
CA TYR A 712 15.31 -2.60 27.40
C TYR A 712 16.01 -3.89 27.81
N ILE A 713 15.49 -4.59 28.77
CA ILE A 713 16.00 -5.89 29.25
C ILE A 713 14.87 -6.90 29.27
N GLU A 714 15.08 -8.05 28.69
CA GLU A 714 14.14 -9.18 28.72
C GLU A 714 14.88 -10.46 29.15
N VAL A 715 14.36 -11.12 30.14
CA VAL A 715 14.90 -12.39 30.64
C VAL A 715 13.93 -13.52 30.29
N ARG A 716 14.42 -14.53 29.58
CA ARG A 716 13.66 -15.71 29.18
C ARG A 716 14.53 -16.96 29.23
N ASN A 717 14.04 -18.01 29.87
CA ASN A 717 14.72 -19.30 29.95
C ASN A 717 16.20 -19.22 30.37
N GLY A 718 16.53 -18.27 31.25
CA GLY A 718 17.89 -18.04 31.73
C GLY A 718 18.83 -17.42 30.68
N VAL A 719 18.27 -16.80 29.65
CA VAL A 719 18.98 -15.94 28.70
C VAL A 719 18.44 -14.51 28.84
N ILE A 720 19.36 -13.56 28.89
CA ILE A 720 19.08 -12.14 29.01
C ILE A 720 19.29 -11.50 27.65
N LEU A 721 18.31 -10.75 27.17
CA LEU A 721 18.40 -9.88 26.01
C LEU A 721 18.43 -8.43 26.50
N ALA A 722 19.39 -7.63 26.06
CA ALA A 722 19.41 -6.21 26.37
C ALA A 722 19.84 -5.35 25.18
N PHE A 723 19.26 -4.17 25.06
CA PHE A 723 19.57 -3.17 24.02
C PHE A 723 18.95 -1.81 24.37
N ARG A 724 19.35 -0.77 23.64
CA ARG A 724 18.63 0.50 23.63
C ARG A 724 17.68 0.54 22.44
N PRO A 725 16.37 0.73 22.66
CA PRO A 725 15.39 0.85 21.57
C PRO A 725 15.74 1.96 20.58
N ASP A 726 15.59 1.66 19.29
CA ASP A 726 15.76 2.58 18.17
C ASP A 726 17.15 3.26 18.11
N GLN A 727 18.16 2.62 18.70
CA GLN A 727 19.53 3.11 18.71
C GLN A 727 20.52 2.00 18.35
N GLU A 728 21.33 2.25 17.33
CA GLU A 728 22.57 1.53 17.05
C GLU A 728 23.72 2.17 17.84
N LEU A 729 24.45 1.37 18.61
CA LEU A 729 25.58 1.87 19.39
C LEU A 729 26.77 2.16 18.44
N ALA A 730 27.03 3.42 18.17
CA ALA A 730 27.87 3.84 17.04
C ALA A 730 29.37 3.65 17.26
N ASN A 731 29.85 3.71 18.50
CA ASN A 731 31.26 3.73 18.80
C ASN A 731 31.69 2.66 19.85
N PRO A 732 33.01 2.33 19.96
CA PRO A 732 33.48 1.31 20.87
C PRO A 732 33.15 1.56 22.34
N GLN A 733 33.06 2.82 22.75
CA GLN A 733 32.77 3.19 24.15
C GLN A 733 31.32 2.91 24.51
N GLU A 734 30.39 3.17 23.58
CA GLU A 734 28.99 2.86 23.78
C GLU A 734 28.75 1.33 23.81
N ILE A 735 29.48 0.57 22.99
CA ILE A 735 29.38 -0.90 22.97
C ILE A 735 29.99 -1.48 24.26
N SER A 736 31.03 -0.84 24.85
CA SER A 736 31.65 -1.32 26.10
C SER A 736 30.65 -1.37 27.26
N VAL A 737 29.62 -0.53 27.28
CA VAL A 737 28.53 -0.56 28.26
C VAL A 737 27.81 -1.90 28.30
N LEU A 738 27.75 -2.61 27.15
CA LEU A 738 27.16 -3.96 27.09
C LEU A 738 28.01 -5.00 27.82
N PHE A 739 29.33 -4.81 27.86
CA PHE A 739 30.22 -5.68 28.64
C PHE A 739 30.10 -5.37 30.15
N ASP A 740 29.90 -4.11 30.53
CA ASP A 740 29.64 -3.72 31.92
C ASP A 740 28.32 -4.37 32.41
N LEU A 741 27.31 -4.43 31.54
CA LEU A 741 26.07 -5.15 31.81
C LEU A 741 26.32 -6.65 32.02
N ALA A 742 27.17 -7.26 31.18
CA ALA A 742 27.55 -8.66 31.33
C ALA A 742 28.22 -8.98 32.67
N ASP A 743 29.07 -8.08 33.13
CA ASP A 743 29.78 -8.20 34.44
C ASP A 743 28.83 -8.18 35.65
N ILE A 744 27.68 -7.49 35.55
CA ILE A 744 26.67 -7.47 36.61
C ILE A 744 26.07 -8.88 36.83
N PHE A 745 25.81 -9.62 35.78
CA PHE A 745 25.23 -10.94 35.86
C PHE A 745 26.25 -12.06 36.16
N LYS A 746 27.55 -11.78 36.06
CA LYS A 746 28.60 -12.68 36.48
C LYS A 746 28.71 -12.77 38.01
N GLU A 747 28.57 -11.64 38.69
CA GLU A 747 28.81 -11.52 40.12
C GLU A 747 27.58 -11.84 40.99
N SER A 748 26.41 -12.00 40.42
CA SER A 748 25.19 -12.39 41.13
C SER A 748 25.01 -13.89 41.11
#